data_756a650b1c03f573966f12aa7569ae8a
#
_entry.id   756a650b1c03f573966f12aa7569ae8a
#
_cell.length_a   1.000
_cell.length_b   1.000
_cell.length_c   1.000
_cell.angle_alpha   90.00
_cell.angle_beta   90.00
_cell.angle_gamma   90.00
#
_symmetry.space_group_name_H-M   'P 1'
#
loop_
_entity.id
_entity.type
_entity.pdbx_description
1 polymer ?
#
loop_
_entity_poly.entity_id
_entity_poly.type
_entity_poly.pdbx_seq_one_letter_code
_entity_poly.pdbx_strand_id
1 'polypeptide(L)'
;MAEFTHLHVHTQFSLLDGAARINDLIRRAKSTGQTALAITDHGVMYGVVDFYKACKKEGVKPLIGMETYVAPRSMTDREGSQDREYAHLILLCKNETGYQNLMFLSSEAFLRGFYYKPRIDYDLLSRHAEGLVCLSACLAGDIPQALLAGRYDDALAFAKRLQGMFGEDFYIELQNHGIPEQLQILPGLRQIARDIGAKCVATNDVHYVSPDDAEAQDVLLCIQTQRFVDEPDRMRMEGNQFYLKSAEEMLRALPDDAEALETTAEIVEKCNLEIEFGKRRLPEFTAPDGMPNAAYLRKLTDEGLKKKLPQADDSVRERLEYELGVIEQMGFVDYFLIVWDFIHFAKMNSIMVGPGRGSGAGSLVAYCLDITDVDPLKYNLLFERFLNPERISMPDFDIDFCYERRQEVIDYVGAKYGAGHVSQIITFGTMAARAVIRDVGRVLRVPYADVDRLSKMVPAELNMTLERALSISPELKANYESDEATKKIIDLSLKLEGLPRHSSTHAAGVVISSVPITEVVPLQLNDSVVTTQFTMTTLEELGLLKMDFLGLRTLTVIRDTLSFIGEGGKPVPDLERLPFTDPAVYRMIAAGDTDGVFQLESGGMRQFLGQLKPDCFEDLIAGISLYRPGPMEQIPRYVKGKHDPASVVYAHPLLEPILGTTYGCMVYQEQVMEIVRALAG
;
A
#
# COMPACT_ATOMS: atom_id res chain seq x y z
N MET A 1 38.63 -14.27 -3.75
CA MET A 1 38.06 -13.00 -4.25
C MET A 1 37.66 -12.24 -3.01
N ALA A 2 37.89 -10.93 -2.94
CA ALA A 2 37.42 -10.14 -1.80
C ALA A 2 35.90 -10.27 -1.70
N GLU A 3 35.41 -10.53 -0.48
CA GLU A 3 33.98 -10.55 -0.23
C GLU A 3 33.49 -9.10 -0.23
N PHE A 4 32.59 -8.75 -1.15
CA PHE A 4 32.09 -7.40 -1.34
C PHE A 4 30.56 -7.38 -1.32
N THR A 5 30.00 -6.37 -0.66
CA THR A 5 28.55 -6.14 -0.58
C THR A 5 28.23 -4.69 -0.89
N HIS A 6 27.22 -4.44 -1.71
CA HIS A 6 26.68 -3.09 -1.93
C HIS A 6 25.92 -2.61 -0.70
N LEU A 7 26.37 -1.48 -0.12
CA LEU A 7 25.81 -0.88 1.09
C LEU A 7 25.05 0.43 0.83
N HIS A 8 25.14 0.99 -0.38
CA HIS A 8 24.44 2.19 -0.82
C HIS A 8 23.68 1.88 -2.11
N VAL A 9 22.38 1.64 -1.98
CA VAL A 9 21.54 1.10 -3.05
C VAL A 9 20.15 1.73 -3.00
N HIS A 10 19.76 2.34 -4.11
CA HIS A 10 18.45 2.92 -4.36
C HIS A 10 17.59 1.96 -5.16
N THR A 11 16.42 1.66 -4.64
CA THR A 11 15.44 0.80 -5.33
C THR A 11 14.40 1.64 -6.07
N GLN A 12 13.44 0.95 -6.66
CA GLN A 12 12.24 1.55 -7.24
C GLN A 12 11.46 2.46 -6.26
N PHE A 13 11.74 2.37 -4.96
CA PHE A 13 11.09 3.18 -3.93
C PHE A 13 11.82 4.50 -3.64
N SER A 14 13.01 4.73 -4.23
CA SER A 14 13.52 6.08 -4.48
C SER A 14 12.74 6.68 -5.66
N LEU A 15 11.51 7.17 -5.40
CA LEU A 15 10.47 7.45 -6.38
C LEU A 15 10.96 8.33 -7.53
N LEU A 16 10.80 7.84 -8.76
CA LEU A 16 11.21 8.50 -10.01
C LEU A 16 12.71 8.83 -10.09
N ASP A 17 13.53 8.17 -9.26
CA ASP A 17 14.99 8.28 -9.26
C ASP A 17 15.64 6.90 -9.41
N GLY A 18 15.34 5.95 -8.54
CA GLY A 18 15.80 4.57 -8.67
C GLY A 18 14.99 3.77 -9.70
N ALA A 19 15.67 3.24 -10.73
CA ALA A 19 15.07 2.31 -11.69
C ALA A 19 15.28 0.82 -11.33
N ALA A 20 15.96 0.55 -10.22
CA ALA A 20 16.34 -0.79 -9.80
C ALA A 20 15.19 -1.50 -9.04
N ARG A 21 14.63 -2.55 -9.65
CA ARG A 21 13.60 -3.37 -9.00
C ARG A 21 14.23 -4.29 -7.96
N ILE A 22 13.61 -4.42 -6.81
CA ILE A 22 14.10 -5.25 -5.69
C ILE A 22 14.47 -6.67 -6.14
N ASN A 23 13.59 -7.34 -6.86
CA ASN A 23 13.83 -8.71 -7.30
C ASN A 23 14.99 -8.81 -8.32
N ASP A 24 15.18 -7.80 -9.15
CA ASP A 24 16.25 -7.77 -10.15
C ASP A 24 17.61 -7.49 -9.49
N LEU A 25 17.65 -6.60 -8.50
CA LEU A 25 18.82 -6.35 -7.66
C LEU A 25 19.28 -7.63 -6.97
N ILE A 26 18.37 -8.37 -6.33
CA ILE A 26 18.69 -9.62 -5.62
C ILE A 26 19.20 -10.68 -6.60
N ARG A 27 18.57 -10.84 -7.76
CA ARG A 27 19.03 -11.77 -8.81
C ARG A 27 20.44 -11.39 -9.30
N ARG A 28 20.69 -10.10 -9.52
CA ARG A 28 22.00 -9.63 -9.95
C ARG A 28 23.06 -9.85 -8.86
N ALA A 29 22.79 -9.53 -7.61
CA ALA A 29 23.69 -9.76 -6.48
C ALA A 29 24.10 -11.24 -6.41
N LYS A 30 23.13 -12.16 -6.46
CA LYS A 30 23.40 -13.62 -6.50
C LYS A 30 24.26 -14.03 -7.70
N SER A 31 23.95 -13.51 -8.88
CA SER A 31 24.69 -13.85 -10.11
C SER A 31 26.14 -13.36 -10.09
N THR A 32 26.44 -12.33 -9.29
CA THR A 32 27.80 -11.79 -9.08
C THR A 32 28.47 -12.31 -7.82
N GLY A 33 27.85 -13.32 -7.15
CA GLY A 33 28.42 -14.00 -5.98
C GLY A 33 28.31 -13.23 -4.67
N GLN A 34 27.49 -12.19 -4.59
CA GLN A 34 27.23 -11.43 -3.36
C GLN A 34 26.25 -12.19 -2.48
N THR A 35 26.58 -12.31 -1.19
CA THR A 35 25.80 -13.05 -0.18
C THR A 35 24.89 -12.14 0.64
N ALA A 36 25.08 -10.82 0.54
CA ALA A 36 24.32 -9.80 1.22
C ALA A 36 24.05 -8.62 0.29
N LEU A 37 23.05 -7.80 0.63
CA LEU A 37 22.70 -6.58 -0.11
C LEU A 37 22.02 -5.60 0.83
N ALA A 38 22.27 -4.30 0.65
CA ALA A 38 21.56 -3.26 1.39
C ALA A 38 20.42 -2.62 0.57
N ILE A 39 19.49 -1.99 1.28
CA ILE A 39 18.53 -1.02 0.77
C ILE A 39 18.74 0.30 1.52
N THR A 40 18.88 1.40 0.78
CA THR A 40 19.12 2.75 1.33
C THR A 40 18.39 3.83 0.51
N ASP A 41 17.09 3.66 0.30
CA ASP A 41 16.27 4.59 -0.48
C ASP A 41 16.29 6.02 0.09
N HIS A 42 16.09 7.02 -0.77
CA HIS A 42 16.14 8.45 -0.45
C HIS A 42 15.07 8.87 0.56
N GLY A 43 15.45 9.04 1.83
CA GLY A 43 14.62 9.60 2.90
C GLY A 43 13.38 8.79 3.27
N VAL A 44 13.25 7.56 2.78
CA VAL A 44 12.05 6.72 2.96
C VAL A 44 12.42 5.26 3.25
N MET A 45 11.48 4.55 3.87
CA MET A 45 11.61 3.12 4.15
C MET A 45 10.57 2.24 3.42
N TYR A 46 9.96 2.74 2.36
CA TYR A 46 8.82 2.11 1.66
C TYR A 46 9.03 0.64 1.29
N GLY A 47 10.21 0.33 0.74
CA GLY A 47 10.55 -0.99 0.21
C GLY A 47 11.18 -1.95 1.21
N VAL A 48 11.42 -1.52 2.44
CA VAL A 48 12.24 -2.25 3.43
C VAL A 48 11.73 -3.66 3.72
N VAL A 49 10.44 -3.81 3.99
CA VAL A 49 9.87 -5.12 4.34
C VAL A 49 9.79 -6.04 3.12
N ASP A 50 9.43 -5.52 1.96
CA ASP A 50 9.41 -6.30 0.71
C ASP A 50 10.82 -6.75 0.33
N PHE A 51 11.82 -5.88 0.49
CA PHE A 51 13.22 -6.20 0.27
C PHE A 51 13.71 -7.28 1.26
N TYR A 52 13.41 -7.12 2.55
CA TYR A 52 13.76 -8.09 3.58
C TYR A 52 13.23 -9.48 3.25
N LYS A 53 11.92 -9.59 2.93
CA LYS A 53 11.28 -10.86 2.59
C LYS A 53 11.87 -11.48 1.32
N ALA A 54 12.08 -10.67 0.29
CA ALA A 54 12.64 -11.13 -0.97
C ALA A 54 14.09 -11.64 -0.80
N CYS A 55 14.93 -10.93 -0.03
CA CYS A 55 16.27 -11.37 0.29
C CYS A 55 16.28 -12.70 1.07
N LYS A 56 15.49 -12.79 2.14
CA LYS A 56 15.36 -14.03 2.94
C LYS A 56 14.93 -15.23 2.09
N LYS A 57 13.94 -15.03 1.21
CA LYS A 57 13.46 -16.06 0.27
C LYS A 57 14.56 -16.56 -0.66
N GLU A 58 15.41 -15.66 -1.13
CA GLU A 58 16.48 -15.96 -2.08
C GLU A 58 17.81 -16.37 -1.41
N GLY A 59 17.88 -16.38 -0.07
CA GLY A 59 19.08 -16.72 0.69
C GLY A 59 20.17 -15.65 0.63
N VAL A 60 19.79 -14.38 0.41
CA VAL A 60 20.66 -13.20 0.49
C VAL A 60 20.42 -12.52 1.83
N LYS A 61 21.47 -12.11 2.53
CA LYS A 61 21.35 -11.40 3.81
C LYS A 61 20.91 -9.95 3.55
N PRO A 62 19.72 -9.51 4.06
CA PRO A 62 19.28 -8.14 3.91
C PRO A 62 19.96 -7.23 4.91
N LEU A 63 20.48 -6.09 4.45
CA LEU A 63 20.90 -4.98 5.30
C LEU A 63 19.88 -3.85 5.11
N ILE A 64 19.24 -3.45 6.20
CA ILE A 64 18.20 -2.44 6.18
C ILE A 64 18.80 -1.09 6.53
N GLY A 65 18.53 -0.11 5.71
CA GLY A 65 19.01 1.25 5.88
C GLY A 65 18.16 2.28 5.14
N MET A 66 18.65 3.50 5.14
CA MET A 66 18.07 4.65 4.46
C MET A 66 19.14 5.69 4.18
N GLU A 67 19.09 6.34 3.02
CA GLU A 67 19.82 7.57 2.81
C GLU A 67 19.03 8.74 3.39
N THR A 68 19.48 9.29 4.50
CA THR A 68 18.80 10.40 5.16
C THR A 68 19.20 11.75 4.58
N TYR A 69 18.28 12.70 4.59
CA TYR A 69 18.57 14.09 4.32
C TYR A 69 18.86 14.82 5.64
N VAL A 70 20.01 15.48 5.73
CA VAL A 70 20.43 16.24 6.93
C VAL A 70 20.28 17.73 6.64
N ALA A 71 19.56 18.43 7.51
CA ALA A 71 19.37 19.87 7.42
C ALA A 71 20.67 20.62 7.76
N PRO A 72 20.98 21.77 7.13
CA PRO A 72 22.18 22.54 7.42
C PRO A 72 22.22 23.15 8.82
N ARG A 73 21.03 23.38 9.39
CA ARG A 73 20.80 23.90 10.76
C ARG A 73 19.81 22.99 11.49
N SER A 74 18.84 23.54 12.21
CA SER A 74 17.75 22.72 12.74
C SER A 74 16.84 22.20 11.64
N MET A 75 16.35 20.98 11.77
CA MET A 75 15.40 20.41 10.82
C MET A 75 14.07 21.17 10.73
N THR A 76 13.78 22.00 11.74
CA THR A 76 12.57 22.83 11.77
C THR A 76 12.75 24.19 11.11
N ASP A 77 13.99 24.58 10.79
CA ASP A 77 14.27 25.86 10.11
C ASP A 77 13.81 25.80 8.65
N ARG A 78 13.17 26.90 8.21
CA ARG A 78 12.56 27.01 6.85
C ARG A 78 12.77 28.40 6.26
N GLU A 79 13.95 28.98 6.41
CA GLU A 79 14.28 30.34 6.02
C GLU A 79 14.97 30.41 4.64
N GLY A 80 14.17 30.45 3.58
CA GLY A 80 14.62 30.76 2.22
C GLY A 80 15.61 29.74 1.64
N SER A 81 16.59 30.20 0.88
CA SER A 81 17.57 29.35 0.17
C SER A 81 18.54 28.64 1.13
N GLN A 82 18.83 29.23 2.28
CA GLN A 82 19.79 28.69 3.23
C GLN A 82 19.36 27.35 3.80
N ASP A 83 18.07 27.16 4.08
CA ASP A 83 17.55 25.90 4.64
C ASP A 83 17.01 24.97 3.56
N ARG A 84 17.05 25.37 2.29
CA ARG A 84 16.67 24.54 1.15
C ARG A 84 17.72 23.49 0.83
N GLU A 85 18.97 23.76 1.16
CA GLU A 85 20.07 22.83 0.99
C GLU A 85 19.99 21.73 2.05
N TYR A 86 20.49 20.57 1.73
CA TYR A 86 20.56 19.39 2.60
C TYR A 86 21.76 18.54 2.22
N ALA A 87 22.28 17.80 3.17
CA ALA A 87 23.31 16.81 2.94
C ALA A 87 22.72 15.38 2.96
N HIS A 88 23.39 14.45 2.31
CA HIS A 88 23.07 13.02 2.37
C HIS A 88 23.91 12.32 3.45
N LEU A 89 23.32 11.30 4.08
CA LEU A 89 23.99 10.44 5.06
C LEU A 89 23.36 9.04 5.02
N ILE A 90 24.20 8.00 4.92
CA ILE A 90 23.71 6.62 4.91
C ILE A 90 23.65 6.08 6.33
N LEU A 91 22.51 5.54 6.71
CA LEU A 91 22.31 4.85 7.99
C LEU A 91 21.89 3.40 7.72
N LEU A 92 22.57 2.43 8.36
CA LEU A 92 22.24 1.00 8.27
C LEU A 92 21.92 0.47 9.68
N CYS A 93 20.91 -0.40 9.79
CA CYS A 93 20.49 -0.99 11.05
C CYS A 93 21.37 -2.18 11.43
N LYS A 94 21.97 -2.15 12.61
CA LYS A 94 22.68 -3.30 13.17
C LYS A 94 21.72 -4.34 13.78
N ASN A 95 20.67 -3.86 14.42
CA ASN A 95 19.75 -4.65 15.23
C ASN A 95 18.37 -3.96 15.33
N GLU A 96 17.49 -4.52 16.17
CA GLU A 96 16.14 -4.00 16.42
C GLU A 96 16.17 -2.55 16.93
N THR A 97 17.08 -2.20 17.86
CA THR A 97 17.21 -0.81 18.36
C THR A 97 17.52 0.16 17.22
N GLY A 98 18.47 -0.20 16.34
CA GLY A 98 18.79 0.59 15.16
C GLY A 98 17.60 0.71 14.19
N TYR A 99 16.84 -0.35 14.02
CA TYR A 99 15.65 -0.32 13.16
C TYR A 99 14.56 0.61 13.72
N GLN A 100 14.30 0.54 15.02
CA GLN A 100 13.36 1.46 15.67
C GLN A 100 13.81 2.91 15.60
N ASN A 101 15.12 3.17 15.86
CA ASN A 101 15.69 4.50 15.71
C ASN A 101 15.57 5.01 14.27
N LEU A 102 15.82 4.17 13.25
CA LEU A 102 15.70 4.57 11.85
C LEU A 102 14.27 4.90 11.46
N MET A 103 13.29 4.08 11.90
CA MET A 103 11.86 4.35 11.70
C MET A 103 11.43 5.66 12.35
N PHE A 104 11.92 5.93 13.56
CA PHE A 104 11.65 7.18 14.26
C PHE A 104 12.27 8.39 13.53
N LEU A 105 13.54 8.30 13.13
CA LEU A 105 14.23 9.35 12.36
C LEU A 105 13.49 9.64 11.05
N SER A 106 13.09 8.60 10.30
CA SER A 106 12.31 8.75 9.07
C SER A 106 10.96 9.43 9.33
N SER A 107 10.27 9.05 10.41
CA SER A 107 8.99 9.65 10.78
C SER A 107 9.12 11.14 11.14
N GLU A 108 10.07 11.48 12.00
CA GLU A 108 10.33 12.88 12.43
C GLU A 108 10.78 13.75 11.26
N ALA A 109 11.55 13.19 10.31
CA ALA A 109 11.94 13.88 9.09
C ALA A 109 10.73 14.36 8.27
N PHE A 110 9.69 13.52 8.16
CA PHE A 110 8.45 13.89 7.48
C PHE A 110 7.54 14.76 8.34
N LEU A 111 7.31 14.39 9.59
CA LEU A 111 6.29 15.03 10.43
C LEU A 111 6.73 16.44 10.88
N ARG A 112 8.02 16.66 11.10
CA ARG A 112 8.56 17.91 11.63
C ARG A 112 9.61 18.57 10.76
N GLY A 113 10.44 17.76 10.09
CA GLY A 113 11.61 18.22 9.32
C GLY A 113 11.36 18.49 7.85
N PHE A 114 10.14 18.27 7.33
CA PHE A 114 9.86 18.40 5.90
C PHE A 114 9.97 19.84 5.41
N TYR A 115 10.96 20.09 4.56
CA TYR A 115 11.10 21.31 3.77
C TYR A 115 11.78 20.98 2.46
N TYR A 116 11.03 20.85 1.36
CA TYR A 116 11.37 20.26 0.07
C TYR A 116 11.73 18.76 0.14
N LYS A 117 12.44 18.32 1.16
CA LYS A 117 12.78 16.92 1.47
C LYS A 117 12.50 16.63 2.95
N PRO A 118 12.28 15.36 3.33
CA PRO A 118 12.20 14.97 4.73
C PRO A 118 13.60 15.00 5.36
N ARG A 119 13.87 15.97 6.25
CA ARG A 119 15.20 16.22 6.82
C ARG A 119 15.23 15.91 8.30
N ILE A 120 16.31 15.31 8.73
CA ILE A 120 16.71 15.28 10.14
C ILE A 120 17.77 16.36 10.40
N ASP A 121 18.13 16.58 11.66
CA ASP A 121 19.33 17.32 12.04
C ASP A 121 20.26 16.48 12.90
N TYR A 122 21.47 16.98 13.11
CA TYR A 122 22.48 16.27 13.91
C TYR A 122 22.10 16.15 15.38
N ASP A 123 21.25 17.01 15.91
CA ASP A 123 20.82 16.96 17.31
C ASP A 123 19.82 15.82 17.51
N LEU A 124 18.90 15.62 16.58
CA LEU A 124 18.01 14.46 16.57
C LEU A 124 18.80 13.16 16.34
N LEU A 125 19.71 13.16 15.36
CA LEU A 125 20.55 12.01 15.03
C LEU A 125 21.38 11.55 16.22
N SER A 126 22.00 12.47 16.97
CA SER A 126 22.85 12.14 18.13
C SER A 126 22.09 11.38 19.23
N ARG A 127 20.80 11.61 19.37
CA ARG A 127 19.93 10.93 20.36
C ARG A 127 19.41 9.58 19.89
N HIS A 128 19.51 9.30 18.59
CA HIS A 128 18.97 8.10 17.94
C HIS A 128 20.04 7.36 17.11
N ALA A 129 21.33 7.50 17.47
CA ALA A 129 22.44 6.84 16.76
C ALA A 129 22.66 5.38 17.20
N GLU A 130 22.13 4.97 18.36
CA GLU A 130 22.33 3.64 18.90
C GLU A 130 21.76 2.56 17.94
N GLY A 131 22.55 1.50 17.74
CA GLY A 131 22.17 0.39 16.87
C GLY A 131 22.28 0.68 15.37
N LEU A 132 22.86 1.83 14.99
CA LEU A 132 23.08 2.22 13.59
C LEU A 132 24.56 2.19 13.22
N VAL A 133 24.84 1.89 11.95
CA VAL A 133 26.10 2.17 11.23
C VAL A 133 25.88 3.41 10.38
N CYS A 134 26.87 4.28 10.30
CA CYS A 134 26.83 5.51 9.52
C CYS A 134 27.93 5.54 8.46
N LEU A 135 27.56 5.83 7.19
CA LEU A 135 28.50 6.09 6.09
C LEU A 135 28.39 7.54 5.65
N SER A 136 29.52 8.15 5.25
CA SER A 136 29.61 9.59 4.92
C SER A 136 28.89 10.01 3.64
N ALA A 137 28.21 9.10 2.97
CA ALA A 137 27.42 9.24 1.75
C ALA A 137 28.22 9.65 0.46
N CYS A 138 27.45 9.97 -0.61
CA CYS A 138 27.96 10.35 -1.94
C CYS A 138 28.47 11.81 -1.97
N LEU A 139 28.65 12.37 -3.18
CA LEU A 139 29.05 13.78 -3.38
C LEU A 139 28.14 14.79 -2.67
N ALA A 140 26.89 14.42 -2.38
CA ALA A 140 25.94 15.28 -1.66
C ALA A 140 26.10 15.26 -0.12
N GLY A 141 27.02 14.49 0.43
CA GLY A 141 27.33 14.50 1.88
C GLY A 141 28.09 15.75 2.31
N ASP A 142 27.99 16.14 3.60
CA ASP A 142 28.67 17.32 4.16
C ASP A 142 30.20 17.24 4.01
N ILE A 143 30.80 16.07 4.24
CA ILE A 143 32.24 15.84 4.11
C ILE A 143 32.72 16.00 2.67
N PRO A 144 32.12 15.29 1.67
CA PRO A 144 32.44 15.50 0.26
C PRO A 144 32.26 16.95 -0.21
N GLN A 145 31.16 17.61 0.17
CA GLN A 145 30.89 19.00 -0.21
C GLN A 145 31.93 19.99 0.35
N ALA A 146 32.34 19.80 1.59
CA ALA A 146 33.39 20.62 2.20
C ALA A 146 34.74 20.42 1.50
N LEU A 147 35.08 19.17 1.09
CA LEU A 147 36.31 18.88 0.33
C LEU A 147 36.28 19.48 -1.07
N LEU A 148 35.15 19.40 -1.80
CA LEU A 148 34.97 20.04 -3.08
C LEU A 148 35.16 21.55 -3.03
N ALA A 149 34.70 22.16 -1.92
CA ALA A 149 34.88 23.59 -1.68
C ALA A 149 36.31 23.96 -1.18
N GLY A 150 37.22 23.00 -1.05
CA GLY A 150 38.56 23.20 -0.57
C GLY A 150 38.67 23.48 0.96
N ARG A 151 37.63 23.19 1.72
CA ARG A 151 37.49 23.46 3.17
C ARG A 151 37.77 22.19 3.99
N TYR A 152 39.04 21.76 3.99
CA TYR A 152 39.46 20.52 4.67
C TYR A 152 39.11 20.50 6.17
N ASP A 153 39.34 21.63 6.86
CA ASP A 153 39.09 21.71 8.31
C ASP A 153 37.61 21.54 8.65
N ASP A 154 36.72 22.07 7.81
CA ASP A 154 35.26 21.85 7.94
C ASP A 154 34.91 20.38 7.72
N ALA A 155 35.44 19.76 6.66
CA ALA A 155 35.24 18.34 6.39
C ALA A 155 35.72 17.46 7.56
N LEU A 156 36.87 17.78 8.15
CA LEU A 156 37.42 17.10 9.32
C LEU A 156 36.53 17.30 10.55
N ALA A 157 35.97 18.49 10.74
CA ALA A 157 35.05 18.78 11.84
C ALA A 157 33.74 17.97 11.70
N PHE A 158 33.13 17.87 10.49
CA PHE A 158 31.99 17.00 10.26
C PHE A 158 32.32 15.52 10.56
N ALA A 159 33.47 15.04 10.07
CA ALA A 159 33.89 13.66 10.29
C ALA A 159 34.05 13.34 11.77
N LYS A 160 34.72 14.24 12.55
CA LYS A 160 34.86 14.12 14.02
C LYS A 160 33.53 14.13 14.74
N ARG A 161 32.58 14.97 14.29
CA ARG A 161 31.21 15.01 14.84
C ARG A 161 30.51 13.68 14.67
N LEU A 162 30.50 13.12 13.45
CA LEU A 162 29.91 11.82 13.18
C LEU A 162 30.61 10.69 13.94
N GLN A 163 31.95 10.67 13.97
CA GLN A 163 32.69 9.68 14.75
C GLN A 163 32.38 9.79 16.25
N GLY A 164 32.16 11.00 16.77
CA GLY A 164 31.74 11.20 18.17
C GLY A 164 30.36 10.60 18.48
N MET A 165 29.47 10.47 17.48
CA MET A 165 28.11 9.87 17.60
C MET A 165 28.14 8.35 17.44
N PHE A 166 28.90 7.83 16.46
CA PHE A 166 28.85 6.44 16.03
C PHE A 166 30.09 5.62 16.46
N GLY A 167 31.16 6.27 16.90
CA GLY A 167 32.40 5.59 17.30
C GLY A 167 33.00 4.77 16.16
N GLU A 168 33.19 3.47 16.38
CA GLU A 168 33.71 2.51 15.39
C GLU A 168 32.72 2.10 14.31
N ASP A 169 31.47 2.54 14.43
CA ASP A 169 30.40 2.29 13.44
C ASP A 169 30.26 3.45 12.43
N PHE A 170 31.19 4.41 12.43
CA PHE A 170 31.31 5.45 11.42
C PHE A 170 32.38 5.09 10.39
N TYR A 171 32.02 5.19 9.09
CA TYR A 171 32.89 4.87 7.97
C TYR A 171 32.93 6.02 6.95
N ILE A 172 34.11 6.26 6.38
CA ILE A 172 34.29 7.19 5.25
C ILE A 172 33.99 6.45 3.96
N GLU A 173 32.98 6.90 3.25
CA GLU A 173 32.52 6.28 2.00
C GLU A 173 33.37 6.73 0.81
N LEU A 174 33.83 5.77 0.00
CA LEU A 174 34.59 5.99 -1.21
C LEU A 174 33.80 5.52 -2.43
N GLN A 175 33.62 6.41 -3.41
CA GLN A 175 32.90 6.14 -4.66
C GLN A 175 33.72 6.60 -5.86
N ASN A 176 33.64 5.86 -6.96
CA ASN A 176 34.22 6.25 -8.22
C ASN A 176 33.37 5.78 -9.42
N HIS A 177 32.61 6.71 -9.98
CA HIS A 177 31.86 6.52 -11.23
C HIS A 177 32.56 7.11 -12.45
N GLY A 178 33.82 7.58 -12.30
CA GLY A 178 34.56 8.31 -13.33
C GLY A 178 34.23 9.81 -13.38
N ILE A 179 33.50 10.32 -12.37
CA ILE A 179 33.15 11.73 -12.27
C ILE A 179 34.34 12.51 -11.74
N PRO A 180 34.76 13.64 -12.42
CA PRO A 180 35.95 14.41 -12.01
C PRO A 180 35.92 14.86 -10.55
N GLU A 181 34.77 15.27 -10.03
CA GLU A 181 34.60 15.73 -8.65
C GLU A 181 34.87 14.61 -7.63
N GLN A 182 34.47 13.37 -7.92
CA GLN A 182 34.78 12.22 -7.06
C GLN A 182 36.29 11.96 -7.03
N LEU A 183 36.92 11.94 -8.21
CA LEU A 183 38.39 11.76 -8.30
C LEU A 183 39.15 12.84 -7.55
N GLN A 184 38.67 14.08 -7.59
CA GLN A 184 39.27 15.22 -6.91
C GLN A 184 39.28 15.02 -5.36
N ILE A 185 38.19 14.49 -4.79
CA ILE A 185 38.04 14.39 -3.32
C ILE A 185 38.56 13.09 -2.71
N LEU A 186 38.75 12.02 -3.50
CA LEU A 186 39.22 10.72 -2.99
C LEU A 186 40.47 10.82 -2.09
N PRO A 187 41.54 11.58 -2.46
CA PRO A 187 42.72 11.74 -1.59
C PRO A 187 42.36 12.39 -0.25
N GLY A 188 41.47 13.38 -0.26
CA GLY A 188 40.99 14.08 0.92
C GLY A 188 40.17 13.17 1.84
N LEU A 189 39.27 12.35 1.30
CA LEU A 189 38.48 11.37 2.04
C LEU A 189 39.38 10.35 2.77
N ARG A 190 40.38 9.78 2.04
CA ARG A 190 41.36 8.87 2.61
C ARG A 190 42.22 9.54 3.73
N GLN A 191 42.52 10.84 3.56
CA GLN A 191 43.27 11.59 4.57
C GLN A 191 42.41 11.81 5.83
N ILE A 192 41.16 12.21 5.70
CA ILE A 192 40.22 12.37 6.81
C ILE A 192 40.07 11.05 7.57
N ALA A 193 39.89 9.92 6.86
CA ALA A 193 39.81 8.60 7.49
C ALA A 193 41.03 8.32 8.39
N ARG A 194 42.24 8.60 7.90
CA ARG A 194 43.48 8.46 8.67
C ARG A 194 43.52 9.40 9.88
N ASP A 195 43.15 10.68 9.69
CA ASP A 195 43.25 11.71 10.74
C ASP A 195 42.29 11.45 11.91
N ILE A 196 41.15 10.80 11.66
CA ILE A 196 40.18 10.42 12.71
C ILE A 196 40.33 8.95 13.14
N GLY A 197 41.15 8.13 12.45
CA GLY A 197 41.29 6.70 12.72
C GLY A 197 40.06 5.88 12.34
N ALA A 198 39.22 6.35 11.39
CA ALA A 198 38.09 5.61 10.86
C ALA A 198 38.51 4.75 9.67
N LYS A 199 37.71 3.70 9.36
CA LYS A 199 37.88 2.88 8.15
C LYS A 199 37.20 3.53 6.96
N CYS A 200 37.74 3.28 5.78
CA CYS A 200 37.05 3.55 4.52
C CYS A 200 36.17 2.38 4.12
N VAL A 201 35.06 2.65 3.43
CA VAL A 201 34.16 1.66 2.82
C VAL A 201 33.85 2.01 1.37
N ALA A 202 33.93 1.03 0.48
CA ALA A 202 33.64 1.20 -0.95
C ALA A 202 32.14 1.00 -1.22
N THR A 203 31.51 1.94 -1.90
CA THR A 203 30.13 1.83 -2.36
C THR A 203 29.97 2.27 -3.82
N ASN A 204 28.78 2.07 -4.42
CA ASN A 204 28.54 2.44 -5.80
C ASN A 204 27.24 3.21 -6.03
N ASP A 205 26.57 3.68 -4.99
CA ASP A 205 25.36 4.53 -5.13
C ASP A 205 24.41 4.01 -6.23
N VAL A 206 24.01 2.74 -6.08
CA VAL A 206 23.33 1.97 -7.13
C VAL A 206 21.93 2.53 -7.38
N HIS A 207 21.61 2.89 -8.63
CA HIS A 207 20.30 3.40 -9.03
C HIS A 207 19.62 2.53 -10.10
N TYR A 208 20.35 1.63 -10.73
CA TYR A 208 19.84 0.68 -11.71
C TYR A 208 20.63 -0.64 -11.67
N VAL A 209 20.08 -1.68 -12.29
CA VAL A 209 20.61 -3.05 -12.11
C VAL A 209 21.81 -3.35 -13.02
N SER A 210 21.76 -2.92 -14.27
CA SER A 210 22.79 -3.18 -15.28
C SER A 210 23.20 -1.91 -16.02
N PRO A 211 24.39 -1.88 -16.67
CA PRO A 211 24.82 -0.70 -17.45
C PRO A 211 23.83 -0.28 -18.55
N ASP A 212 23.10 -1.25 -19.11
CA ASP A 212 22.11 -1.02 -20.16
C ASP A 212 20.82 -0.34 -19.67
N ASP A 213 20.67 -0.17 -18.35
CA ASP A 213 19.50 0.49 -17.76
C ASP A 213 19.72 2.00 -17.56
N ALA A 214 20.93 2.50 -17.81
CA ALA A 214 21.29 3.92 -17.62
C ALA A 214 20.37 4.86 -18.42
N GLU A 215 20.00 4.51 -19.66
CA GLU A 215 19.11 5.34 -20.48
C GLU A 215 17.68 5.37 -19.90
N ALA A 216 17.18 4.24 -19.38
CA ALA A 216 15.87 4.18 -18.75
C ALA A 216 15.83 5.01 -17.45
N GLN A 217 16.91 4.96 -16.65
CA GLN A 217 17.05 5.77 -15.44
C GLN A 217 17.13 7.27 -15.78
N ASP A 218 17.86 7.67 -16.84
CA ASP A 218 17.92 9.05 -17.31
C ASP A 218 16.52 9.57 -17.75
N VAL A 219 15.75 8.73 -18.46
CA VAL A 219 14.35 9.02 -18.80
C VAL A 219 13.50 9.18 -17.54
N LEU A 220 13.71 8.35 -16.52
CA LEU A 220 12.98 8.40 -15.24
C LEU A 220 13.24 9.74 -14.52
N LEU A 221 14.50 10.20 -14.46
CA LEU A 221 14.86 11.52 -13.93
C LEU A 221 14.22 12.68 -14.72
N CYS A 222 14.15 12.55 -16.04
CA CYS A 222 13.45 13.54 -16.87
C CYS A 222 11.93 13.56 -16.59
N ILE A 223 11.33 12.42 -16.28
CA ILE A 223 9.92 12.35 -15.85
C ILE A 223 9.75 13.06 -14.50
N GLN A 224 10.64 12.83 -13.55
CA GLN A 224 10.65 13.45 -12.21
C GLN A 224 10.77 14.97 -12.30
N THR A 225 11.77 15.44 -13.05
CA THR A 225 12.13 16.87 -13.13
C THR A 225 11.32 17.64 -14.18
N GLN A 226 10.44 16.96 -14.92
CA GLN A 226 9.65 17.50 -16.03
C GLN A 226 10.51 18.12 -17.16
N ARG A 227 11.71 17.56 -17.38
CA ARG A 227 12.67 17.96 -18.41
C ARG A 227 12.61 17.00 -19.61
N PHE A 228 13.38 17.35 -20.65
CA PHE A 228 13.53 16.52 -21.84
C PHE A 228 14.96 15.96 -21.91
N VAL A 229 15.14 14.79 -22.50
CA VAL A 229 16.43 14.08 -22.54
C VAL A 229 17.52 14.89 -23.26
N ASP A 230 17.16 15.69 -24.26
CA ASP A 230 18.06 16.52 -25.10
C ASP A 230 18.44 17.85 -24.43
N GLU A 231 17.92 18.20 -23.28
CA GLU A 231 18.30 19.43 -22.60
C GLU A 231 19.69 19.29 -21.95
N PRO A 232 20.63 20.23 -22.21
CA PRO A 232 21.98 20.14 -21.69
C PRO A 232 22.05 20.41 -20.18
N ASP A 233 21.30 21.41 -19.70
CA ASP A 233 21.31 21.87 -18.29
C ASP A 233 20.19 21.23 -17.46
N ARG A 234 20.27 19.93 -17.24
CA ARG A 234 19.32 19.18 -16.43
C ARG A 234 20.01 18.24 -15.46
N MET A 235 19.29 17.85 -14.43
CA MET A 235 19.74 16.78 -13.55
C MET A 235 19.88 15.47 -14.34
N ARG A 236 21.04 14.82 -14.23
CA ARG A 236 21.33 13.49 -14.79
C ARG A 236 22.47 12.83 -14.01
N MET A 237 22.50 11.54 -14.03
CA MET A 237 23.66 10.76 -13.62
C MET A 237 24.64 10.67 -14.80
N GLU A 238 25.86 11.15 -14.62
CA GLU A 238 26.84 11.12 -15.69
C GLU A 238 27.38 9.71 -15.91
N GLY A 239 27.39 9.29 -17.18
CA GLY A 239 27.87 7.95 -17.56
C GLY A 239 26.82 6.85 -17.29
N ASN A 240 27.34 5.63 -17.10
CA ASN A 240 26.52 4.42 -16.89
C ASN A 240 27.06 3.54 -15.75
N GLN A 241 27.66 4.17 -14.73
CA GLN A 241 28.41 3.46 -13.71
C GLN A 241 27.64 3.22 -12.39
N PHE A 242 26.39 3.71 -12.26
CA PHE A 242 25.57 3.58 -11.07
C PHE A 242 24.77 2.26 -11.00
N TYR A 243 25.32 1.19 -11.59
CA TYR A 243 24.71 -0.13 -11.59
C TYR A 243 25.26 -1.04 -10.49
N LEU A 244 24.59 -2.16 -10.24
CA LEU A 244 25.05 -3.16 -9.28
C LEU A 244 26.25 -3.94 -9.83
N LYS A 245 27.45 -3.47 -9.47
CA LYS A 245 28.75 -4.00 -9.90
C LYS A 245 29.11 -5.31 -9.19
N SER A 246 29.90 -6.15 -9.84
CA SER A 246 30.61 -7.25 -9.17
C SER A 246 31.78 -6.74 -8.33
N ALA A 247 32.30 -7.57 -7.43
CA ALA A 247 33.52 -7.24 -6.66
C ALA A 247 34.71 -6.89 -7.56
N GLU A 248 34.86 -7.57 -8.71
CA GLU A 248 35.93 -7.29 -9.67
C GLU A 248 35.74 -5.95 -10.37
N GLU A 249 34.51 -5.58 -10.70
CA GLU A 249 34.17 -4.27 -11.28
C GLU A 249 34.41 -3.15 -10.28
N MET A 250 34.09 -3.36 -8.99
CA MET A 250 34.37 -2.41 -7.92
C MET A 250 35.88 -2.23 -7.68
N LEU A 251 36.65 -3.34 -7.68
CA LEU A 251 38.11 -3.25 -7.53
C LEU A 251 38.75 -2.50 -8.70
N ARG A 252 38.21 -2.63 -9.93
CA ARG A 252 38.65 -1.83 -11.07
C ARG A 252 38.32 -0.34 -10.93
N ALA A 253 37.20 -0.02 -10.31
CA ALA A 253 36.81 1.37 -10.07
C ALA A 253 37.64 2.02 -8.94
N LEU A 254 38.02 1.25 -7.92
CA LEU A 254 38.80 1.68 -6.75
C LEU A 254 40.03 0.76 -6.55
N PRO A 255 41.03 0.82 -7.47
CA PRO A 255 42.14 -0.15 -7.48
C PRO A 255 43.09 -0.01 -6.27
N ASP A 256 43.15 1.18 -5.67
CA ASP A 256 44.01 1.48 -4.51
C ASP A 256 43.31 1.22 -3.16
N ASP A 257 42.03 0.82 -3.17
CA ASP A 257 41.19 0.77 -1.96
C ASP A 257 40.61 -0.65 -1.71
N ALA A 258 41.42 -1.70 -1.94
CA ALA A 258 40.97 -3.07 -1.73
C ALA A 258 40.44 -3.31 -0.28
N GLU A 259 41.07 -2.69 0.73
CA GLU A 259 40.62 -2.74 2.12
C GLU A 259 39.23 -2.13 2.31
N ALA A 260 38.87 -1.10 1.56
CA ALA A 260 37.55 -0.49 1.65
C ALA A 260 36.45 -1.41 1.06
N LEU A 261 36.79 -2.30 0.11
CA LEU A 261 35.89 -3.34 -0.34
C LEU A 261 35.70 -4.41 0.76
N GLU A 262 36.79 -4.86 1.39
CA GLU A 262 36.75 -5.86 2.48
C GLU A 262 35.99 -5.33 3.71
N THR A 263 36.03 -4.02 3.99
CA THR A 263 35.26 -3.37 5.05
C THR A 263 33.75 -3.59 4.89
N THR A 264 33.25 -3.79 3.67
CA THR A 264 31.82 -4.09 3.47
C THR A 264 31.40 -5.39 4.17
N ALA A 265 32.26 -6.41 4.19
CA ALA A 265 32.00 -7.68 4.88
C ALA A 265 31.93 -7.48 6.41
N GLU A 266 32.79 -6.63 6.99
CA GLU A 266 32.72 -6.28 8.41
C GLU A 266 31.35 -5.66 8.77
N ILE A 267 30.87 -4.73 7.94
CA ILE A 267 29.57 -4.10 8.16
C ILE A 267 28.43 -5.13 8.04
N VAL A 268 28.53 -6.05 7.09
CA VAL A 268 27.56 -7.16 6.94
C VAL A 268 27.52 -8.01 8.23
N GLU A 269 28.66 -8.29 8.85
CA GLU A 269 28.70 -9.06 10.10
C GLU A 269 28.08 -8.30 11.28
N LYS A 270 28.22 -6.97 11.32
CA LYS A 270 27.62 -6.11 12.36
C LYS A 270 26.10 -6.00 12.24
N CYS A 271 25.55 -6.11 11.04
CA CYS A 271 24.12 -5.91 10.76
C CYS A 271 23.36 -7.25 10.84
N ASN A 272 22.58 -7.44 11.91
CA ASN A 272 21.84 -8.69 12.19
C ASN A 272 20.41 -8.39 12.64
N LEU A 273 19.68 -7.66 11.82
CA LEU A 273 18.26 -7.36 12.06
C LEU A 273 17.37 -8.54 11.71
N GLU A 274 16.46 -8.90 12.61
CA GLU A 274 15.35 -9.81 12.35
C GLU A 274 14.04 -9.06 12.54
N ILE A 275 13.22 -8.98 11.47
CA ILE A 275 11.89 -8.35 11.52
C ILE A 275 10.88 -9.38 12.01
N GLU A 276 10.15 -9.05 13.08
CA GLU A 276 9.12 -9.90 13.67
C GLU A 276 7.79 -9.74 12.90
N PHE A 277 7.24 -10.84 12.38
CA PHE A 277 5.95 -10.87 11.69
C PHE A 277 4.87 -11.53 12.55
N GLY A 278 3.60 -11.20 12.27
CA GLY A 278 2.44 -11.88 12.83
C GLY A 278 2.12 -11.55 14.30
N LYS A 279 2.87 -10.65 14.94
CA LYS A 279 2.57 -10.21 16.31
C LYS A 279 1.37 -9.27 16.32
N ARG A 280 0.23 -9.75 16.80
CA ARG A 280 -0.99 -8.94 16.89
C ARG A 280 -0.79 -7.72 17.77
N ARG A 281 -1.19 -6.54 17.26
CA ARG A 281 -1.04 -5.24 17.92
C ARG A 281 -2.36 -4.48 18.00
N LEU A 282 -3.47 -5.22 18.11
CA LEU A 282 -4.79 -4.64 18.29
C LEU A 282 -4.91 -4.02 19.71
N PRO A 283 -5.41 -2.79 19.85
CA PRO A 283 -5.66 -2.21 21.16
C PRO A 283 -6.73 -3.01 21.91
N GLU A 284 -6.59 -3.06 23.23
CA GLU A 284 -7.65 -3.58 24.11
C GLU A 284 -8.78 -2.55 24.19
N PHE A 285 -10.01 -3.04 24.02
CA PHE A 285 -11.19 -2.22 24.27
C PHE A 285 -11.38 -2.04 25.77
N THR A 286 -11.79 -0.88 26.21
CA THR A 286 -12.11 -0.64 27.62
C THR A 286 -13.62 -0.63 27.80
N ALA A 287 -14.16 -1.74 28.28
CA ALA A 287 -15.59 -1.84 28.59
C ALA A 287 -15.98 -0.96 29.78
N PRO A 288 -17.21 -0.43 29.81
CA PRO A 288 -17.74 0.32 30.97
C PRO A 288 -17.68 -0.50 32.26
N ASP A 289 -17.50 0.19 33.39
CA ASP A 289 -17.55 -0.38 34.75
C ASP A 289 -16.52 -1.51 35.01
N GLY A 290 -15.47 -1.61 34.19
CA GLY A 290 -14.43 -2.64 34.33
C GLY A 290 -14.94 -4.06 34.02
N MET A 291 -16.01 -4.19 33.27
CA MET A 291 -16.53 -5.49 32.82
C MET A 291 -15.51 -6.17 31.87
N PRO A 292 -15.31 -7.50 31.98
CA PRO A 292 -14.50 -8.20 30.95
C PRO A 292 -15.08 -8.02 29.55
N ASN A 293 -14.24 -7.74 28.57
CA ASN A 293 -14.67 -7.43 27.19
C ASN A 293 -15.54 -8.52 26.56
N ALA A 294 -15.23 -9.80 26.79
CA ALA A 294 -16.06 -10.91 26.33
C ALA A 294 -17.48 -10.89 26.92
N ALA A 295 -17.59 -10.56 28.23
CA ALA A 295 -18.89 -10.44 28.89
C ALA A 295 -19.67 -9.21 28.39
N TYR A 296 -18.95 -8.11 28.09
CA TYR A 296 -19.55 -6.90 27.51
C TYR A 296 -20.07 -7.14 26.09
N LEU A 297 -19.27 -7.82 25.25
CA LEU A 297 -19.68 -8.21 23.91
C LEU A 297 -20.96 -9.05 23.95
N ARG A 298 -20.98 -10.08 24.81
CA ARG A 298 -22.16 -10.94 25.01
C ARG A 298 -23.39 -10.14 25.46
N LYS A 299 -23.23 -9.24 26.42
CA LYS A 299 -24.32 -8.38 26.89
C LYS A 299 -24.91 -7.55 25.75
N LEU A 300 -24.08 -6.85 24.97
CA LEU A 300 -24.53 -6.05 23.84
C LEU A 300 -25.25 -6.91 22.79
N THR A 301 -24.71 -8.09 22.53
CA THR A 301 -25.27 -9.03 21.55
C THR A 301 -26.64 -9.55 22.00
N ASP A 302 -26.80 -9.89 23.28
CA ASP A 302 -28.09 -10.33 23.86
C ASP A 302 -29.15 -9.22 23.84
N GLU A 303 -28.74 -7.98 24.10
CA GLU A 303 -29.63 -6.82 24.03
C GLU A 303 -30.08 -6.59 22.56
N GLY A 304 -29.15 -6.70 21.61
CA GLY A 304 -29.44 -6.59 20.18
C GLY A 304 -30.32 -7.72 19.65
N LEU A 305 -30.10 -8.96 20.10
CA LEU A 305 -30.94 -10.11 19.75
C LEU A 305 -32.39 -9.88 20.13
N LYS A 306 -32.61 -9.42 21.37
CA LYS A 306 -33.98 -9.12 21.89
C LYS A 306 -34.65 -8.01 21.08
N LYS A 307 -33.89 -7.01 20.62
CA LYS A 307 -34.37 -5.88 19.83
C LYS A 307 -34.71 -6.29 18.41
N LYS A 308 -33.78 -6.98 17.71
CA LYS A 308 -33.90 -7.29 16.28
C LYS A 308 -34.65 -8.58 15.99
N LEU A 309 -34.51 -9.57 16.84
CA LEU A 309 -35.12 -10.91 16.69
C LEU A 309 -35.87 -11.34 18.00
N PRO A 310 -36.95 -10.64 18.39
CA PRO A 310 -37.65 -10.91 19.64
C PRO A 310 -38.28 -12.31 19.71
N GLN A 311 -38.43 -12.97 18.58
CA GLN A 311 -39.00 -14.34 18.47
C GLN A 311 -37.90 -15.37 18.11
N ALA A 312 -36.64 -15.09 18.42
CA ALA A 312 -35.54 -16.01 18.20
C ALA A 312 -35.78 -17.37 18.87
N ASP A 313 -35.77 -18.43 18.10
CA ASP A 313 -35.86 -19.81 18.56
C ASP A 313 -34.51 -20.35 19.07
N ASP A 314 -34.47 -21.60 19.47
CA ASP A 314 -33.26 -22.22 20.02
C ASP A 314 -32.16 -22.33 18.94
N SER A 315 -32.49 -22.52 17.67
CA SER A 315 -31.51 -22.64 16.60
C SER A 315 -30.75 -21.33 16.35
N VAL A 316 -31.46 -20.20 16.47
CA VAL A 316 -30.86 -18.86 16.35
C VAL A 316 -29.90 -18.60 17.53
N ARG A 317 -30.28 -19.05 18.74
CA ARG A 317 -29.45 -18.94 19.95
C ARG A 317 -28.22 -19.82 19.88
N GLU A 318 -28.36 -21.06 19.41
CA GLU A 318 -27.23 -21.97 19.18
C GLU A 318 -26.23 -21.37 18.18
N ARG A 319 -26.69 -20.78 17.08
CA ARG A 319 -25.82 -20.09 16.13
C ARG A 319 -25.13 -18.90 16.77
N LEU A 320 -25.82 -18.10 17.57
CA LEU A 320 -25.25 -16.95 18.26
C LEU A 320 -24.12 -17.37 19.21
N GLU A 321 -24.37 -18.41 20.02
CA GLU A 321 -23.36 -18.97 20.92
C GLU A 321 -22.14 -19.53 20.16
N TYR A 322 -22.38 -20.21 19.05
CA TYR A 322 -21.30 -20.67 18.17
C TYR A 322 -20.43 -19.53 17.65
N GLU A 323 -21.06 -18.47 17.11
CA GLU A 323 -20.32 -17.30 16.59
C GLU A 323 -19.54 -16.59 17.71
N LEU A 324 -20.14 -16.35 18.88
CA LEU A 324 -19.47 -15.77 20.03
C LEU A 324 -18.27 -16.61 20.48
N GLY A 325 -18.45 -17.94 20.54
CA GLY A 325 -17.38 -18.87 20.88
C GLY A 325 -16.20 -18.80 19.91
N VAL A 326 -16.46 -18.74 18.60
CA VAL A 326 -15.42 -18.60 17.57
C VAL A 326 -14.71 -17.25 17.68
N ILE A 327 -15.45 -16.15 17.87
CA ILE A 327 -14.87 -14.80 18.03
C ILE A 327 -13.95 -14.76 19.27
N GLU A 328 -14.36 -15.35 20.38
CA GLU A 328 -13.57 -15.42 21.62
C GLU A 328 -12.33 -16.31 21.43
N GLN A 329 -12.49 -17.51 20.88
CA GLN A 329 -11.41 -18.46 20.63
C GLN A 329 -10.33 -17.88 19.69
N MET A 330 -10.75 -17.12 18.66
CA MET A 330 -9.83 -16.49 17.73
C MET A 330 -9.22 -15.18 18.25
N GLY A 331 -9.67 -14.68 19.44
CA GLY A 331 -9.16 -13.45 20.07
C GLY A 331 -9.59 -12.16 19.36
N PHE A 332 -10.80 -12.12 18.80
CA PHE A 332 -11.32 -10.95 18.08
C PHE A 332 -12.42 -10.19 18.86
N VAL A 333 -12.57 -10.44 20.15
CA VAL A 333 -13.54 -9.73 20.99
C VAL A 333 -13.34 -8.22 20.92
N ASP A 334 -12.10 -7.76 21.13
CA ASP A 334 -11.77 -6.33 21.08
C ASP A 334 -12.02 -5.72 19.69
N TYR A 335 -11.75 -6.46 18.64
CA TYR A 335 -12.03 -6.03 17.27
C TYR A 335 -13.52 -5.74 17.06
N PHE A 336 -14.40 -6.66 17.44
CA PHE A 336 -15.84 -6.46 17.35
C PHE A 336 -16.32 -5.27 18.18
N LEU A 337 -15.78 -5.10 19.37
CA LEU A 337 -16.12 -3.97 20.25
C LEU A 337 -15.62 -2.63 19.70
N ILE A 338 -14.43 -2.57 19.11
CA ILE A 338 -13.89 -1.37 18.47
C ILE A 338 -14.74 -0.99 17.25
N VAL A 339 -15.12 -1.97 16.42
CA VAL A 339 -15.98 -1.74 15.25
C VAL A 339 -17.38 -1.28 15.69
N TRP A 340 -17.96 -1.96 16.68
CA TRP A 340 -19.23 -1.54 17.25
C TRP A 340 -19.19 -0.10 17.78
N ASP A 341 -18.14 0.26 18.47
CA ASP A 341 -17.99 1.57 19.12
C ASP A 341 -18.02 2.73 18.13
N PHE A 342 -17.22 2.69 17.07
CA PHE A 342 -17.20 3.79 16.12
C PHE A 342 -18.46 3.83 15.23
N ILE A 343 -19.11 2.69 14.96
CA ILE A 343 -20.41 2.65 14.29
C ILE A 343 -21.48 3.23 15.20
N HIS A 344 -21.47 2.86 16.47
CA HIS A 344 -22.38 3.39 17.47
C HIS A 344 -22.22 4.91 17.61
N PHE A 345 -20.97 5.40 17.69
CA PHE A 345 -20.68 6.84 17.66
C PHE A 345 -21.29 7.50 16.42
N ALA A 346 -21.10 6.93 15.23
CA ALA A 346 -21.63 7.48 14.00
C ALA A 346 -23.17 7.55 14.02
N LYS A 347 -23.84 6.45 14.40
CA LYS A 347 -25.31 6.38 14.48
C LYS A 347 -25.87 7.36 15.53
N MET A 348 -25.23 7.49 16.70
CA MET A 348 -25.64 8.45 17.74
C MET A 348 -25.46 9.91 17.35
N ASN A 349 -24.54 10.21 16.45
CA ASN A 349 -24.31 11.56 15.91
C ASN A 349 -25.01 11.78 14.57
N SER A 350 -25.98 10.93 14.20
CA SER A 350 -26.72 11.02 12.94
C SER A 350 -25.80 11.06 11.70
N ILE A 351 -24.65 10.38 11.77
CA ILE A 351 -23.80 10.12 10.62
C ILE A 351 -24.32 8.84 9.96
N MET A 352 -24.75 8.96 8.71
CA MET A 352 -25.34 7.85 8.00
C MET A 352 -24.30 6.75 7.74
N VAL A 353 -24.67 5.50 8.11
CA VAL A 353 -23.87 4.30 7.93
C VAL A 353 -24.59 3.38 6.95
N GLY A 354 -23.85 2.71 6.07
CA GLY A 354 -24.41 1.73 5.14
C GLY A 354 -24.90 0.46 5.84
N PRO A 355 -25.81 -0.29 5.23
CA PRO A 355 -26.44 -1.48 5.86
C PRO A 355 -25.47 -2.66 6.03
N GLY A 356 -24.27 -2.57 5.48
CA GLY A 356 -23.27 -3.61 5.51
C GLY A 356 -22.94 -4.15 4.10
N ARG A 357 -21.72 -4.68 3.98
CA ARG A 357 -21.19 -5.27 2.76
C ARG A 357 -20.15 -6.35 3.09
N GLY A 358 -19.69 -7.07 2.06
CA GLY A 358 -18.64 -8.08 2.22
C GLY A 358 -19.08 -9.28 3.05
N SER A 359 -18.11 -10.01 3.58
CA SER A 359 -18.34 -11.24 4.36
C SER A 359 -18.88 -10.98 5.77
N GLY A 360 -18.63 -9.79 6.34
CA GLY A 360 -19.08 -9.42 7.69
C GLY A 360 -20.62 -9.44 7.86
N ALA A 361 -21.37 -9.24 6.76
CA ALA A 361 -22.82 -9.39 6.75
C ALA A 361 -23.30 -10.83 7.09
N GLY A 362 -22.43 -11.83 7.03
CA GLY A 362 -22.74 -13.21 7.43
C GLY A 362 -22.75 -13.45 8.94
N SER A 363 -22.33 -12.50 9.76
CA SER A 363 -22.28 -12.63 11.22
C SER A 363 -23.58 -12.20 11.88
N LEU A 364 -24.19 -13.11 12.64
CA LEU A 364 -25.37 -12.83 13.48
C LEU A 364 -24.98 -11.92 14.65
N VAL A 365 -23.78 -12.09 15.22
CA VAL A 365 -23.24 -11.21 16.26
C VAL A 365 -23.13 -9.77 15.72
N ALA A 366 -22.55 -9.57 14.52
CA ALA A 366 -22.46 -8.25 13.90
C ALA A 366 -23.84 -7.62 13.64
N TYR A 367 -24.83 -8.42 13.22
CA TYR A 367 -26.20 -7.98 13.06
C TYR A 367 -26.81 -7.53 14.40
N CYS A 368 -26.67 -8.32 15.46
CA CYS A 368 -27.16 -7.97 16.79
C CYS A 368 -26.47 -6.70 17.35
N LEU A 369 -25.21 -6.48 17.04
CA LEU A 369 -24.44 -5.29 17.45
C LEU A 369 -24.76 -4.02 16.65
N ASP A 370 -25.70 -4.05 15.71
CA ASP A 370 -25.92 -2.94 14.77
C ASP A 370 -24.68 -2.57 13.90
N ILE A 371 -23.71 -3.48 13.78
CA ILE A 371 -22.58 -3.34 12.84
C ILE A 371 -23.08 -3.49 11.40
N THR A 372 -23.99 -4.42 11.17
CA THR A 372 -24.71 -4.59 9.90
C THR A 372 -26.21 -4.56 10.11
N ASP A 373 -26.96 -4.14 9.09
CA ASP A 373 -28.41 -4.13 9.06
C ASP A 373 -28.98 -5.24 8.14
N VAL A 374 -28.10 -6.11 7.62
CA VAL A 374 -28.45 -7.28 6.82
C VAL A 374 -28.68 -8.48 7.73
N ASP A 375 -29.91 -9.03 7.74
CA ASP A 375 -30.25 -10.24 8.49
C ASP A 375 -29.61 -11.48 7.84
N PRO A 376 -28.60 -12.11 8.46
CA PRO A 376 -27.90 -13.25 7.88
C PRO A 376 -28.78 -14.51 7.82
N LEU A 377 -29.81 -14.60 8.66
CA LEU A 377 -30.73 -15.75 8.67
C LEU A 377 -31.70 -15.69 7.48
N LYS A 378 -32.23 -14.49 7.19
CA LYS A 378 -33.13 -14.27 6.06
C LYS A 378 -32.50 -14.64 4.72
N TYR A 379 -31.20 -14.39 4.55
CA TYR A 379 -30.47 -14.59 3.29
C TYR A 379 -29.56 -15.82 3.31
N ASN A 380 -29.66 -16.69 4.31
CA ASN A 380 -28.81 -17.89 4.48
C ASN A 380 -27.30 -17.60 4.33
N LEU A 381 -26.85 -16.49 4.92
CA LEU A 381 -25.44 -16.12 4.88
C LEU A 381 -24.62 -16.96 5.88
N LEU A 382 -23.42 -17.35 5.44
CA LEU A 382 -22.55 -18.23 6.20
C LEU A 382 -21.52 -17.42 6.98
N PHE A 383 -21.46 -17.62 8.31
CA PHE A 383 -20.49 -16.99 9.21
C PHE A 383 -19.05 -17.41 8.90
N GLU A 384 -18.85 -18.64 8.47
CA GLU A 384 -17.55 -19.23 8.12
C GLU A 384 -16.85 -18.53 6.93
N ARG A 385 -17.58 -17.74 6.14
CA ARG A 385 -16.99 -16.85 5.14
C ARG A 385 -16.31 -15.65 5.75
N PHE A 386 -16.78 -15.21 6.91
CA PHE A 386 -16.22 -14.07 7.63
C PHE A 386 -15.12 -14.51 8.59
N LEU A 387 -15.41 -15.48 9.46
CA LEU A 387 -14.44 -16.06 10.38
C LEU A 387 -14.48 -17.59 10.31
N ASN A 388 -13.31 -18.19 10.10
CA ASN A 388 -13.15 -19.63 10.08
C ASN A 388 -11.94 -20.02 10.95
N PRO A 389 -12.11 -20.80 12.03
CA PRO A 389 -11.02 -21.24 12.90
C PRO A 389 -9.92 -22.03 12.18
N GLU A 390 -10.28 -22.73 11.09
CA GLU A 390 -9.32 -23.49 10.27
C GLU A 390 -8.48 -22.62 9.33
N ARG A 391 -8.93 -21.40 9.06
CA ARG A 391 -8.24 -20.42 8.23
C ARG A 391 -7.88 -19.20 9.09
N ILE A 392 -6.63 -19.11 9.49
CA ILE A 392 -6.13 -17.95 10.24
C ILE A 392 -6.05 -16.75 9.29
N SER A 393 -7.18 -16.05 9.12
CA SER A 393 -7.23 -14.74 8.45
C SER A 393 -7.78 -13.70 9.41
N MET A 394 -7.28 -12.47 9.30
CA MET A 394 -7.83 -11.36 10.08
C MET A 394 -9.24 -11.04 9.58
N PRO A 395 -10.18 -10.70 10.49
CA PRO A 395 -11.49 -10.20 10.09
C PRO A 395 -11.37 -8.83 9.43
N ASP A 396 -12.23 -8.56 8.45
CA ASP A 396 -12.28 -7.28 7.75
C ASP A 396 -13.74 -6.84 7.60
N PHE A 397 -14.14 -5.80 8.34
CA PHE A 397 -15.42 -5.13 8.17
C PHE A 397 -15.25 -3.93 7.25
N ASP A 398 -15.80 -4.01 6.07
CA ASP A 398 -15.98 -2.88 5.15
C ASP A 398 -17.19 -2.04 5.59
N ILE A 399 -16.99 -0.81 6.02
CA ILE A 399 -18.08 0.04 6.53
C ILE A 399 -18.20 1.30 5.68
N ASP A 400 -19.39 1.46 5.10
CA ASP A 400 -19.72 2.64 4.31
C ASP A 400 -20.27 3.75 5.22
N PHE A 401 -19.63 4.92 5.22
CA PHE A 401 -20.09 6.12 5.90
C PHE A 401 -20.52 7.21 4.90
N CYS A 402 -21.39 8.11 5.34
CA CYS A 402 -21.66 9.36 4.62
C CYS A 402 -20.34 10.03 4.23
N TYR A 403 -20.15 10.27 2.93
CA TYR A 403 -18.89 10.77 2.37
C TYR A 403 -18.40 12.05 3.04
N GLU A 404 -19.29 13.00 3.29
CA GLU A 404 -18.96 14.30 3.87
C GLU A 404 -18.62 14.26 5.36
N ARG A 405 -19.21 13.32 6.10
CA ARG A 405 -19.07 13.24 7.57
C ARG A 405 -18.18 12.08 8.03
N ARG A 406 -17.64 11.30 7.11
CA ARG A 406 -16.71 10.20 7.41
C ARG A 406 -15.53 10.64 8.28
N GLN A 407 -14.98 11.82 8.01
CA GLN A 407 -13.82 12.35 8.74
C GLN A 407 -14.10 12.51 10.24
N GLU A 408 -15.31 12.87 10.64
CA GLU A 408 -15.71 12.98 12.04
C GLU A 408 -15.56 11.65 12.79
N VAL A 409 -15.80 10.52 12.11
CA VAL A 409 -15.64 9.16 12.71
C VAL A 409 -14.15 8.83 12.85
N ILE A 410 -13.33 9.17 11.85
CA ILE A 410 -11.87 8.96 11.92
C ILE A 410 -11.27 9.81 13.05
N ASP A 411 -11.71 11.06 13.18
CA ASP A 411 -11.27 11.97 14.24
C ASP A 411 -11.67 11.45 15.63
N TYR A 412 -12.88 10.89 15.76
CA TYR A 412 -13.31 10.22 17.00
C TYR A 412 -12.40 9.06 17.37
N VAL A 413 -12.07 8.19 16.41
CA VAL A 413 -11.16 7.05 16.62
C VAL A 413 -9.77 7.56 17.04
N GLY A 414 -9.25 8.60 16.36
CA GLY A 414 -7.99 9.23 16.71
C GLY A 414 -7.97 9.83 18.13
N ALA A 415 -9.08 10.46 18.53
CA ALA A 415 -9.21 11.03 19.87
C ALA A 415 -9.34 9.95 20.96
N LYS A 416 -10.06 8.84 20.67
CA LYS A 416 -10.31 7.76 21.62
C LYS A 416 -9.11 6.87 21.86
N TYR A 417 -8.44 6.43 20.78
CA TYR A 417 -7.32 5.49 20.85
C TYR A 417 -5.96 6.18 20.94
N GLY A 418 -5.89 7.50 20.72
CA GLY A 418 -4.70 8.32 20.78
C GLY A 418 -4.13 8.63 19.39
N ALA A 419 -3.74 9.90 19.17
CA ALA A 419 -3.27 10.38 17.88
C ALA A 419 -2.00 9.65 17.38
N GLY A 420 -1.14 9.14 18.28
CA GLY A 420 0.03 8.33 17.92
C GLY A 420 -0.26 6.86 17.63
N HIS A 421 -1.49 6.40 17.87
CA HIS A 421 -1.93 5.02 17.73
C HIS A 421 -2.82 4.79 16.51
N VAL A 422 -3.16 5.86 15.79
CA VAL A 422 -4.05 5.83 14.62
C VAL A 422 -3.36 6.50 13.44
N SER A 423 -3.35 5.86 12.27
CA SER A 423 -2.80 6.44 11.05
C SER A 423 -3.57 5.94 9.82
N GLN A 424 -3.62 6.77 8.79
CA GLN A 424 -4.07 6.32 7.47
C GLN A 424 -2.95 5.50 6.78
N ILE A 425 -3.32 4.74 5.76
CA ILE A 425 -2.42 3.84 5.05
C ILE A 425 -1.93 4.50 3.76
N ILE A 426 -0.66 4.27 3.42
CA ILE A 426 -0.09 4.68 2.13
C ILE A 426 -0.57 3.76 1.00
N THR A 427 -0.68 4.33 -0.20
CA THR A 427 -0.74 3.59 -1.46
C THR A 427 0.24 4.18 -2.46
N PHE A 428 0.61 3.41 -3.48
CA PHE A 428 1.48 3.89 -4.55
C PHE A 428 0.75 3.87 -5.89
N GLY A 429 0.76 5.02 -6.55
CA GLY A 429 0.44 5.08 -7.97
C GLY A 429 1.63 4.56 -8.77
N THR A 430 1.40 3.66 -9.75
CA THR A 430 2.44 3.08 -10.59
C THR A 430 2.40 3.60 -12.01
N MET A 431 3.50 3.45 -12.74
CA MET A 431 3.60 3.78 -14.15
C MET A 431 2.89 2.69 -14.98
N ALA A 432 1.57 2.79 -15.12
CA ALA A 432 0.75 1.85 -15.88
C ALA A 432 1.05 1.94 -17.39
N ALA A 433 0.80 0.84 -18.14
CA ALA A 433 1.14 0.65 -19.54
C ALA A 433 0.86 1.86 -20.46
N ARG A 434 -0.36 2.42 -20.42
CA ARG A 434 -0.71 3.60 -21.24
C ARG A 434 -0.06 4.90 -20.76
N ALA A 435 0.14 5.02 -19.45
CA ALA A 435 0.70 6.23 -18.84
C ALA A 435 2.20 6.30 -19.10
N VAL A 436 2.93 5.19 -18.94
CA VAL A 436 4.37 5.16 -19.16
C VAL A 436 4.75 5.48 -20.61
N ILE A 437 3.98 5.01 -21.61
CA ILE A 437 4.17 5.38 -23.02
C ILE A 437 4.07 6.90 -23.19
N ARG A 438 3.09 7.55 -22.56
CA ARG A 438 2.92 9.00 -22.64
C ARG A 438 4.05 9.76 -21.95
N ASP A 439 4.48 9.31 -20.80
CA ASP A 439 5.59 9.93 -20.07
C ASP A 439 6.90 9.80 -20.85
N VAL A 440 7.24 8.61 -21.35
CA VAL A 440 8.44 8.37 -22.15
C VAL A 440 8.40 9.16 -23.46
N GLY A 441 7.28 9.10 -24.19
CA GLY A 441 7.12 9.86 -25.43
C GLY A 441 7.26 11.37 -25.25
N ARG A 442 6.71 11.91 -24.15
CA ARG A 442 6.88 13.33 -23.79
C ARG A 442 8.35 13.68 -23.56
N VAL A 443 9.05 12.90 -22.78
CA VAL A 443 10.46 13.12 -22.41
C VAL A 443 11.38 13.06 -23.65
N LEU A 444 11.05 12.19 -24.62
CA LEU A 444 11.74 12.06 -25.89
C LEU A 444 11.31 13.12 -26.95
N ARG A 445 10.47 14.09 -26.58
CA ARG A 445 9.90 15.13 -27.48
C ARG A 445 9.12 14.59 -28.68
N VAL A 446 8.56 13.37 -28.57
CA VAL A 446 7.69 12.85 -29.61
C VAL A 446 6.37 13.62 -29.61
N PRO A 447 5.81 14.00 -30.79
CA PRO A 447 4.55 14.75 -30.86
C PRO A 447 3.41 14.04 -30.08
N TYR A 448 2.66 14.80 -29.29
CA TYR A 448 1.59 14.25 -28.45
C TYR A 448 0.59 13.37 -29.21
N ALA A 449 0.23 13.78 -30.43
CA ALA A 449 -0.73 13.03 -31.26
C ALA A 449 -0.24 11.61 -31.59
N ASP A 450 1.06 11.45 -31.85
CA ASP A 450 1.66 10.15 -32.15
C ASP A 450 1.76 9.28 -30.92
N VAL A 451 2.17 9.85 -29.79
CA VAL A 451 2.22 9.16 -28.49
C VAL A 451 0.82 8.74 -28.01
N ASP A 452 -0.17 9.61 -28.15
CA ASP A 452 -1.55 9.30 -27.76
C ASP A 452 -2.15 8.20 -28.65
N ARG A 453 -1.88 8.23 -29.98
CA ARG A 453 -2.25 7.14 -30.89
C ARG A 453 -1.63 5.82 -30.44
N LEU A 454 -0.31 5.81 -30.17
CA LEU A 454 0.41 4.63 -29.70
C LEU A 454 -0.18 4.09 -28.39
N SER A 455 -0.42 4.97 -27.41
CA SER A 455 -1.00 4.58 -26.12
C SER A 455 -2.41 3.98 -26.24
N LYS A 456 -3.21 4.40 -27.24
CA LYS A 456 -4.56 3.89 -27.50
C LYS A 456 -4.57 2.50 -28.15
N MET A 457 -3.46 2.06 -28.77
CA MET A 457 -3.31 0.68 -29.28
C MET A 457 -3.18 -0.35 -28.16
N VAL A 458 -2.82 0.08 -26.94
CA VAL A 458 -2.84 -0.77 -25.74
C VAL A 458 -4.29 -1.03 -25.34
N PRO A 459 -4.75 -2.30 -25.24
CA PRO A 459 -6.13 -2.61 -24.84
C PRO A 459 -6.52 -2.05 -23.48
N ALA A 460 -7.79 -1.66 -23.31
CA ALA A 460 -8.32 -1.07 -22.07
C ALA A 460 -8.83 -2.17 -21.12
N GLU A 461 -7.97 -3.12 -20.78
CA GLU A 461 -8.27 -4.17 -19.81
C GLU A 461 -7.63 -3.85 -18.45
N LEU A 462 -8.26 -4.34 -17.39
CA LEU A 462 -7.70 -4.21 -16.03
C LEU A 462 -6.37 -4.95 -15.94
N ASN A 463 -5.36 -4.34 -15.31
CA ASN A 463 -4.00 -4.89 -15.15
C ASN A 463 -3.31 -5.25 -16.47
N MET A 464 -3.62 -4.52 -17.55
CA MET A 464 -2.94 -4.67 -18.83
C MET A 464 -1.47 -4.26 -18.70
N THR A 465 -0.55 -5.14 -19.13
CA THR A 465 0.88 -4.86 -19.24
C THR A 465 1.27 -4.64 -20.69
N LEU A 466 2.38 -3.94 -20.93
CA LEU A 466 2.93 -3.72 -22.28
C LEU A 466 3.32 -5.04 -22.95
N GLU A 467 3.91 -5.95 -22.21
CA GLU A 467 4.26 -7.28 -22.74
C GLU A 467 3.01 -8.02 -23.23
N ARG A 468 1.94 -8.04 -22.41
CA ARG A 468 0.66 -8.63 -22.82
C ARG A 468 0.04 -7.87 -23.99
N ALA A 469 0.07 -6.54 -23.97
CA ALA A 469 -0.44 -5.72 -25.06
C ALA A 469 0.24 -6.02 -26.40
N LEU A 470 1.58 -6.14 -26.42
CA LEU A 470 2.33 -6.56 -27.60
C LEU A 470 1.96 -7.94 -28.09
N SER A 471 1.57 -8.85 -27.21
CA SER A 471 1.16 -10.21 -27.57
C SER A 471 -0.24 -10.29 -28.20
N ILE A 472 -1.18 -9.40 -27.78
CA ILE A 472 -2.60 -9.50 -28.17
C ILE A 472 -3.07 -8.39 -29.13
N SER A 473 -2.31 -7.28 -29.29
CA SER A 473 -2.63 -6.19 -30.20
C SER A 473 -1.76 -6.27 -31.47
N PRO A 474 -2.29 -6.76 -32.62
CA PRO A 474 -1.52 -6.84 -33.86
C PRO A 474 -1.04 -5.48 -34.36
N GLU A 475 -1.84 -4.42 -34.13
CA GLU A 475 -1.49 -3.05 -34.54
C GLU A 475 -0.29 -2.51 -33.74
N LEU A 476 -0.30 -2.68 -32.41
CA LEU A 476 0.81 -2.28 -31.57
C LEU A 476 2.08 -3.03 -31.94
N LYS A 477 1.98 -4.35 -32.14
CA LYS A 477 3.10 -5.20 -32.52
C LYS A 477 3.68 -4.79 -33.88
N ALA A 478 2.85 -4.55 -34.89
CA ALA A 478 3.32 -4.12 -36.20
C ALA A 478 4.03 -2.77 -36.15
N ASN A 479 3.52 -1.79 -35.40
CA ASN A 479 4.20 -0.50 -35.20
C ASN A 479 5.54 -0.68 -34.46
N TYR A 480 5.58 -1.52 -33.42
CA TYR A 480 6.81 -1.84 -32.68
C TYR A 480 7.91 -2.47 -33.57
N GLU A 481 7.51 -3.34 -34.50
CA GLU A 481 8.45 -4.03 -35.40
C GLU A 481 8.92 -3.16 -36.61
N SER A 482 8.12 -2.18 -37.04
CA SER A 482 8.35 -1.42 -38.26
C SER A 482 8.87 0.01 -38.05
N ASP A 483 8.68 0.61 -36.85
CA ASP A 483 9.05 1.99 -36.58
C ASP A 483 10.04 2.10 -35.41
N GLU A 484 11.25 2.53 -35.69
CA GLU A 484 12.35 2.68 -34.72
C GLU A 484 12.01 3.62 -33.57
N ALA A 485 11.24 4.68 -33.82
CA ALA A 485 10.84 5.63 -32.77
C ALA A 485 9.83 4.96 -31.79
N THR A 486 8.85 4.25 -32.34
CA THR A 486 7.90 3.44 -31.55
C THR A 486 8.63 2.37 -30.76
N LYS A 487 9.58 1.66 -31.39
CA LYS A 487 10.36 0.64 -30.71
C LYS A 487 11.13 1.21 -29.52
N LYS A 488 11.81 2.33 -29.69
CA LYS A 488 12.54 3.02 -28.62
C LYS A 488 11.61 3.41 -27.46
N ILE A 489 10.44 3.98 -27.76
CA ILE A 489 9.44 4.33 -26.73
C ILE A 489 8.99 3.09 -25.95
N ILE A 490 8.66 2.01 -26.65
CA ILE A 490 8.15 0.78 -26.02
C ILE A 490 9.26 0.09 -25.22
N ASP A 491 10.49 -0.02 -25.72
CA ASP A 491 11.62 -0.66 -25.01
C ASP A 491 11.94 0.07 -23.69
N LEU A 492 11.96 1.40 -23.70
CA LEU A 492 12.12 2.20 -22.48
C LEU A 492 10.90 2.08 -21.55
N SER A 493 9.70 2.06 -22.13
CA SER A 493 8.48 1.90 -21.36
C SER A 493 8.39 0.54 -20.65
N LEU A 494 8.83 -0.54 -21.28
CA LEU A 494 8.91 -1.88 -20.68
C LEU A 494 9.83 -1.91 -19.45
N LYS A 495 10.94 -1.17 -19.47
CA LYS A 495 11.85 -1.04 -18.32
C LYS A 495 11.22 -0.27 -17.16
N LEU A 496 10.40 0.73 -17.45
CA LEU A 496 9.81 1.65 -16.47
C LEU A 496 8.40 1.26 -16.03
N GLU A 497 7.67 0.42 -16.80
CA GLU A 497 6.31 0.00 -16.48
C GLU A 497 6.22 -0.62 -15.07
N GLY A 498 5.22 -0.22 -14.31
CA GLY A 498 4.94 -0.76 -12.96
C GLY A 498 5.82 -0.17 -11.85
N LEU A 499 6.83 0.66 -12.15
CA LEU A 499 7.57 1.37 -11.11
C LEU A 499 6.66 2.31 -10.32
N PRO A 500 6.81 2.43 -9.00
CA PRO A 500 6.10 3.42 -8.20
C PRO A 500 6.42 4.83 -8.70
N ARG A 501 5.38 5.65 -8.86
CA ARG A 501 5.49 7.03 -9.37
C ARG A 501 5.32 8.07 -8.28
N HIS A 502 4.33 7.89 -7.44
CA HIS A 502 4.01 8.78 -6.33
C HIS A 502 3.34 8.00 -5.20
N SER A 503 3.53 8.47 -3.99
CA SER A 503 2.74 8.03 -2.85
C SER A 503 1.39 8.75 -2.81
N SER A 504 0.40 8.09 -2.25
CA SER A 504 -0.96 8.60 -2.06
C SER A 504 -1.52 8.03 -0.76
N THR A 505 -2.66 8.53 -0.31
CA THR A 505 -3.37 8.02 0.84
C THR A 505 -4.40 6.99 0.41
N HIS A 506 -4.50 5.87 1.12
CA HIS A 506 -5.53 4.86 0.90
C HIS A 506 -6.93 5.46 1.07
N ALA A 507 -7.86 5.13 0.18
CA ALA A 507 -9.17 5.77 0.14
C ALA A 507 -10.01 5.53 1.41
N ALA A 508 -9.77 4.44 2.15
CA ALA A 508 -10.60 4.00 3.26
C ALA A 508 -9.83 3.49 4.48
N GLY A 509 -8.66 2.88 4.28
CA GLY A 509 -7.94 2.14 5.32
C GLY A 509 -7.33 3.04 6.39
N VAL A 510 -7.61 2.70 7.64
CA VAL A 510 -7.01 3.28 8.84
C VAL A 510 -6.49 2.14 9.70
N VAL A 511 -5.30 2.27 10.24
CA VAL A 511 -4.75 1.33 11.22
C VAL A 511 -4.86 1.88 12.62
N ILE A 512 -5.18 0.99 13.56
CA ILE A 512 -5.23 1.28 14.99
C ILE A 512 -4.28 0.30 15.70
N SER A 513 -3.42 0.81 16.58
CA SER A 513 -2.39 0.02 17.26
C SER A 513 -2.47 0.14 18.77
N SER A 514 -2.13 -0.95 19.48
CA SER A 514 -1.96 -0.95 20.94
C SER A 514 -0.73 -0.21 21.42
N VAL A 515 0.27 -0.03 20.55
CA VAL A 515 1.50 0.71 20.81
C VAL A 515 1.58 1.91 19.86
N PRO A 516 2.40 2.93 20.15
CA PRO A 516 2.64 4.00 19.18
C PRO A 516 3.02 3.43 17.81
N ILE A 517 2.37 3.92 16.75
CA ILE A 517 2.59 3.36 15.38
C ILE A 517 4.05 3.47 14.98
N THR A 518 4.75 4.54 15.38
CA THR A 518 6.18 4.76 15.10
C THR A 518 7.12 3.68 15.66
N GLU A 519 6.67 2.86 16.62
CA GLU A 519 7.42 1.70 17.11
C GLU A 519 7.33 0.49 16.18
N VAL A 520 6.40 0.51 15.21
CA VAL A 520 6.11 -0.62 14.32
C VAL A 520 6.34 -0.26 12.86
N VAL A 521 6.01 0.99 12.48
CA VAL A 521 5.97 1.46 11.09
C VAL A 521 6.42 2.91 11.03
N PRO A 522 7.31 3.28 10.09
CA PRO A 522 7.63 4.68 9.85
C PRO A 522 6.42 5.43 9.27
N LEU A 523 6.28 6.70 9.67
CA LEU A 523 5.19 7.59 9.26
C LEU A 523 5.67 8.65 8.27
N GLN A 524 4.73 9.22 7.52
CA GLN A 524 4.96 10.37 6.66
C GLN A 524 3.74 11.29 6.58
N LEU A 525 3.89 12.43 5.93
CA LEU A 525 2.80 13.34 5.56
C LEU A 525 2.50 13.23 4.06
N ASN A 526 1.24 12.97 3.73
CA ASN A 526 0.67 13.14 2.40
C ASN A 526 -0.41 14.22 2.47
N ASP A 527 -0.23 15.35 1.77
CA ASP A 527 -1.19 16.46 1.76
C ASP A 527 -1.72 16.84 3.17
N SER A 528 -0.83 16.92 4.15
CA SER A 528 -1.13 17.20 5.56
C SER A 528 -1.79 16.04 6.34
N VAL A 529 -1.95 14.87 5.75
CA VAL A 529 -2.47 13.66 6.41
C VAL A 529 -1.32 12.76 6.81
N VAL A 530 -1.32 12.31 8.07
CA VAL A 530 -0.34 11.33 8.53
C VAL A 530 -0.70 9.96 7.97
N THR A 531 0.25 9.36 7.25
CA THR A 531 0.12 8.01 6.68
C THR A 531 1.30 7.14 7.08
N THR A 532 1.09 5.83 7.09
CA THR A 532 2.19 4.86 7.21
C THR A 532 3.07 4.90 5.97
N GLN A 533 4.34 4.51 6.08
CA GLN A 533 5.21 4.30 4.92
C GLN A 533 5.09 2.88 4.34
N PHE A 534 4.43 1.97 5.04
CA PHE A 534 4.18 0.60 4.55
C PHE A 534 2.75 0.45 4.05
N THR A 535 2.58 -0.36 3.01
CA THR A 535 1.29 -0.64 2.39
C THR A 535 0.44 -1.61 3.24
N MET A 536 -0.84 -1.69 2.95
CA MET A 536 -1.82 -2.50 3.66
C MET A 536 -1.35 -3.94 3.91
N THR A 537 -0.86 -4.63 2.88
CA THR A 537 -0.40 -6.02 3.01
C THR A 537 0.74 -6.16 4.01
N THR A 538 1.70 -5.24 3.96
CA THR A 538 2.84 -5.21 4.88
C THR A 538 2.40 -4.93 6.31
N LEU A 539 1.43 -4.03 6.52
CA LEU A 539 0.87 -3.72 7.84
C LEU A 539 0.20 -4.95 8.47
N GLU A 540 -0.57 -5.69 7.69
CA GLU A 540 -1.20 -6.95 8.12
C GLU A 540 -0.16 -8.00 8.52
N GLU A 541 0.91 -8.15 7.73
CA GLU A 541 2.02 -9.05 8.04
C GLU A 541 2.76 -8.67 9.34
N LEU A 542 2.85 -7.38 9.65
CA LEU A 542 3.40 -6.86 10.90
C LEU A 542 2.42 -6.92 12.08
N GLY A 543 1.20 -7.43 11.85
CA GLY A 543 0.17 -7.64 12.87
C GLY A 543 -0.67 -6.42 13.21
N LEU A 544 -0.61 -5.36 12.42
CA LEU A 544 -1.51 -4.23 12.50
C LEU A 544 -2.81 -4.53 11.76
N LEU A 545 -3.93 -4.21 12.38
CA LEU A 545 -5.23 -4.45 11.80
C LEU A 545 -5.79 -3.19 11.14
N LYS A 546 -6.14 -3.34 9.87
CA LYS A 546 -6.82 -2.32 9.10
C LYS A 546 -8.30 -2.25 9.48
N MET A 547 -8.83 -1.03 9.56
CA MET A 547 -10.24 -0.70 9.65
C MET A 547 -10.64 0.09 8.41
N ASP A 548 -11.67 -0.34 7.69
CA ASP A 548 -12.11 0.34 6.48
C ASP A 548 -13.24 1.33 6.74
N PHE A 549 -12.93 2.61 6.61
CA PHE A 549 -13.88 3.72 6.67
C PHE A 549 -14.18 4.18 5.24
N LEU A 550 -15.10 3.52 4.57
CA LEU A 550 -15.43 3.85 3.19
C LEU A 550 -16.35 5.08 3.10
N GLY A 551 -16.07 6.00 2.19
CA GLY A 551 -16.93 7.15 1.94
C GLY A 551 -17.88 6.89 0.78
N LEU A 552 -19.18 6.77 1.04
CA LEU A 552 -20.19 6.53 0.00
C LEU A 552 -21.06 7.78 -0.22
N ARG A 553 -20.95 8.38 -1.41
CA ARG A 553 -21.74 9.59 -1.76
C ARG A 553 -23.26 9.35 -1.76
N THR A 554 -23.69 8.15 -2.08
CA THR A 554 -25.10 7.76 -2.05
C THR A 554 -25.70 7.93 -0.66
N LEU A 555 -24.95 7.63 0.41
CA LEU A 555 -25.41 7.88 1.79
C LEU A 555 -25.61 9.36 2.07
N THR A 556 -24.74 10.23 1.52
CA THR A 556 -24.93 11.68 1.59
C THR A 556 -26.20 12.13 0.89
N VAL A 557 -26.43 11.61 -0.34
CA VAL A 557 -27.69 11.91 -1.11
C VAL A 557 -28.91 11.47 -0.34
N ILE A 558 -28.90 10.27 0.25
CA ILE A 558 -30.03 9.76 1.06
C ILE A 558 -30.27 10.65 2.28
N ARG A 559 -29.21 10.98 3.03
CA ARG A 559 -29.27 11.90 4.19
C ARG A 559 -29.95 13.23 3.81
N ASP A 560 -29.46 13.87 2.75
CA ASP A 560 -29.95 15.18 2.33
C ASP A 560 -31.40 15.08 1.83
N THR A 561 -31.76 13.99 1.15
CA THR A 561 -33.13 13.73 0.73
C THR A 561 -34.09 13.61 1.92
N LEU A 562 -33.69 12.87 2.97
CA LEU A 562 -34.50 12.75 4.19
C LEU A 562 -34.63 14.11 4.90
N SER A 563 -33.56 14.92 4.95
CA SER A 563 -33.62 16.29 5.49
C SER A 563 -34.60 17.16 4.72
N PHE A 564 -34.52 17.19 3.39
CA PHE A 564 -35.41 17.97 2.55
C PHE A 564 -36.89 17.53 2.66
N ILE A 565 -37.15 16.24 2.85
CA ILE A 565 -38.52 15.73 3.10
C ILE A 565 -39.04 16.31 4.42
N GLY A 566 -38.24 16.29 5.47
CA GLY A 566 -38.59 16.83 6.78
C GLY A 566 -38.78 18.35 6.79
N GLU A 567 -37.88 19.09 6.14
CA GLU A 567 -37.98 20.54 5.94
C GLU A 567 -39.23 20.94 5.14
N GLY A 568 -39.63 20.08 4.19
CA GLY A 568 -40.86 20.25 3.44
C GLY A 568 -42.13 19.89 4.22
N GLY A 569 -42.02 19.58 5.52
CA GLY A 569 -43.16 19.26 6.39
C GLY A 569 -43.81 17.91 6.09
N LYS A 570 -43.15 17.02 5.37
CA LYS A 570 -43.62 15.65 5.08
C LYS A 570 -43.05 14.66 6.10
N PRO A 571 -43.75 13.55 6.40
CA PRO A 571 -43.21 12.52 7.27
C PRO A 571 -41.97 11.91 6.63
N VAL A 572 -40.88 11.89 7.39
CA VAL A 572 -39.61 11.27 6.95
C VAL A 572 -39.78 9.73 6.99
N PRO A 573 -39.52 9.01 5.90
CA PRO A 573 -39.64 7.55 5.89
C PRO A 573 -38.57 6.91 6.77
N ASP A 574 -38.96 5.86 7.48
CA ASP A 574 -38.04 4.98 8.17
C ASP A 574 -37.46 3.96 7.16
N LEU A 575 -36.19 4.12 6.80
CA LEU A 575 -35.55 3.28 5.77
C LEU A 575 -35.40 1.81 6.20
N GLU A 576 -35.32 1.53 7.51
CA GLU A 576 -35.17 0.17 8.03
C GLU A 576 -36.47 -0.63 7.91
N ARG A 577 -37.62 0.08 7.83
CA ARG A 577 -38.97 -0.50 7.77
C ARG A 577 -39.61 -0.42 6.39
N LEU A 578 -38.89 0.05 5.38
CA LEU A 578 -39.45 0.11 4.02
C LEU A 578 -39.74 -1.28 3.48
N PRO A 579 -40.95 -1.54 2.99
CA PRO A 579 -41.24 -2.78 2.29
C PRO A 579 -40.61 -2.77 0.91
N PHE A 580 -39.88 -3.81 0.55
CA PHE A 580 -39.28 -3.95 -0.79
C PHE A 580 -40.28 -4.52 -1.81
N THR A 581 -41.52 -4.04 -1.79
CA THR A 581 -42.65 -4.62 -2.58
C THR A 581 -43.40 -3.60 -3.44
N ASP A 582 -42.88 -2.36 -3.57
CA ASP A 582 -43.52 -1.32 -4.37
C ASP A 582 -43.44 -1.63 -5.88
N PRO A 583 -44.57 -1.94 -6.55
CA PRO A 583 -44.56 -2.27 -7.98
C PRO A 583 -44.15 -1.10 -8.87
N ALA A 584 -44.29 0.16 -8.41
CA ALA A 584 -43.90 1.32 -9.19
C ALA A 584 -42.36 1.40 -9.31
N VAL A 585 -41.64 1.07 -8.23
CA VAL A 585 -40.19 1.01 -8.25
C VAL A 585 -39.68 -0.07 -9.19
N TYR A 586 -40.25 -1.28 -9.15
CA TYR A 586 -39.85 -2.36 -10.05
C TYR A 586 -40.15 -2.04 -11.52
N ARG A 587 -41.30 -1.39 -11.82
CA ARG A 587 -41.60 -0.93 -13.18
C ARG A 587 -40.58 0.09 -13.67
N MET A 588 -40.17 1.06 -12.84
CA MET A 588 -39.15 2.03 -13.17
C MET A 588 -37.81 1.33 -13.48
N ILE A 589 -37.38 0.41 -12.61
CA ILE A 589 -36.13 -0.35 -12.78
C ILE A 589 -36.22 -1.23 -14.05
N ALA A 590 -37.32 -1.94 -14.27
CA ALA A 590 -37.52 -2.79 -15.45
C ALA A 590 -37.55 -1.98 -16.76
N ALA A 591 -37.93 -0.72 -16.71
CA ALA A 591 -37.87 0.19 -17.87
C ALA A 591 -36.44 0.69 -18.15
N GLY A 592 -35.50 0.47 -17.22
CA GLY A 592 -34.13 1.03 -17.28
C GLY A 592 -34.07 2.52 -16.95
N ASP A 593 -35.11 3.07 -16.30
CA ASP A 593 -35.18 4.47 -15.82
C ASP A 593 -34.44 4.62 -14.51
N THR A 594 -33.12 4.34 -14.55
CA THR A 594 -32.29 4.21 -13.35
C THR A 594 -31.12 5.21 -13.33
N ASP A 595 -31.27 6.36 -13.99
CA ASP A 595 -30.30 7.44 -13.92
C ASP A 595 -30.18 7.94 -12.47
N GLY A 596 -28.94 7.98 -11.94
CA GLY A 596 -28.67 8.36 -10.56
C GLY A 596 -29.02 7.30 -9.51
N VAL A 597 -29.49 6.12 -9.91
CA VAL A 597 -29.70 4.98 -9.00
C VAL A 597 -28.38 4.19 -8.88
N PHE A 598 -27.77 4.22 -7.70
CA PHE A 598 -26.46 3.60 -7.45
C PHE A 598 -26.40 2.16 -7.96
N GLN A 599 -25.32 1.83 -8.67
CA GLN A 599 -25.03 0.52 -9.31
C GLN A 599 -25.98 0.12 -10.46
N LEU A 600 -27.11 0.78 -10.67
CA LEU A 600 -28.09 0.45 -11.72
C LEU A 600 -28.05 1.39 -12.93
N GLU A 601 -27.16 2.40 -12.94
CA GLU A 601 -27.16 3.53 -13.88
C GLU A 601 -26.33 3.33 -15.16
N SER A 602 -25.44 2.32 -15.22
CA SER A 602 -24.64 2.10 -16.43
C SER A 602 -25.49 1.63 -17.61
N GLY A 603 -25.15 2.06 -18.83
CA GLY A 603 -25.90 1.69 -20.03
C GLY A 603 -26.11 0.17 -20.21
N GLY A 604 -25.05 -0.62 -19.92
CA GLY A 604 -25.13 -2.07 -19.98
C GLY A 604 -26.03 -2.68 -18.89
N MET A 605 -25.97 -2.15 -17.67
CA MET A 605 -26.86 -2.57 -16.57
C MET A 605 -28.31 -2.23 -16.89
N ARG A 606 -28.59 -1.02 -17.38
CA ARG A 606 -29.94 -0.61 -17.79
C ARG A 606 -30.52 -1.52 -18.88
N GLN A 607 -29.73 -1.88 -19.89
CA GLN A 607 -30.11 -2.83 -20.92
C GLN A 607 -30.41 -4.22 -20.34
N PHE A 608 -29.57 -4.69 -19.42
CA PHE A 608 -29.76 -5.96 -18.72
C PHE A 608 -31.02 -5.96 -17.86
N LEU A 609 -31.28 -4.92 -17.09
CA LEU A 609 -32.48 -4.78 -16.27
C LEU A 609 -33.75 -4.77 -17.12
N GLY A 610 -33.73 -4.18 -18.33
CA GLY A 610 -34.81 -4.24 -19.30
C GLY A 610 -35.11 -5.65 -19.83
N GLN A 611 -34.09 -6.52 -19.86
CA GLN A 611 -34.26 -7.95 -20.23
C GLN A 611 -34.71 -8.78 -19.02
N LEU A 612 -34.12 -8.53 -17.84
CA LEU A 612 -34.43 -9.23 -16.59
C LEU A 612 -35.88 -8.97 -16.12
N LYS A 613 -36.34 -7.74 -16.27
CA LYS A 613 -37.65 -7.25 -15.78
C LYS A 613 -37.88 -7.64 -14.32
N PRO A 614 -37.07 -7.11 -13.40
CA PRO A 614 -37.16 -7.47 -11.98
C PRO A 614 -38.54 -7.10 -11.43
N ASP A 615 -39.10 -7.97 -10.59
CA ASP A 615 -40.39 -7.79 -9.92
C ASP A 615 -40.32 -8.08 -8.41
N CYS A 616 -39.16 -8.49 -7.92
CA CYS A 616 -38.87 -8.70 -6.52
C CYS A 616 -37.43 -8.24 -6.17
N PHE A 617 -37.12 -8.15 -4.89
CA PHE A 617 -35.82 -7.68 -4.42
C PHE A 617 -34.69 -8.67 -4.73
N GLU A 618 -35.00 -9.96 -4.69
CA GLU A 618 -34.08 -11.06 -5.02
C GLU A 618 -33.56 -10.95 -6.46
N ASP A 619 -34.38 -10.49 -7.40
CA ASP A 619 -33.95 -10.23 -8.77
C ASP A 619 -32.90 -9.12 -8.86
N LEU A 620 -33.03 -8.09 -8.04
CA LEU A 620 -32.04 -7.01 -7.99
C LEU A 620 -30.72 -7.51 -7.40
N ILE A 621 -30.77 -8.32 -6.32
CA ILE A 621 -29.59 -8.96 -5.73
C ILE A 621 -28.89 -9.83 -6.77
N ALA A 622 -29.64 -10.69 -7.45
CA ALA A 622 -29.10 -11.55 -8.50
C ALA A 622 -28.58 -10.74 -9.69
N GLY A 623 -29.30 -9.71 -10.11
CA GLY A 623 -28.91 -8.84 -11.22
C GLY A 623 -27.56 -8.16 -10.99
N ILE A 624 -27.35 -7.55 -9.82
CA ILE A 624 -26.09 -6.92 -9.44
C ILE A 624 -24.95 -7.96 -9.36
N SER A 625 -25.27 -9.17 -8.91
CA SER A 625 -24.28 -10.26 -8.79
C SER A 625 -23.89 -10.86 -10.14
N LEU A 626 -24.83 -10.98 -11.07
CA LEU A 626 -24.61 -11.49 -12.41
C LEU A 626 -23.86 -10.50 -13.31
N TYR A 627 -24.11 -9.19 -13.16
CA TYR A 627 -23.48 -8.16 -13.99
C TYR A 627 -22.06 -7.84 -13.51
N ARG A 628 -21.22 -8.88 -13.42
CA ARG A 628 -19.79 -8.81 -13.08
C ARG A 628 -18.98 -9.69 -14.04
N PRO A 629 -17.70 -9.37 -14.29
CA PRO A 629 -16.82 -10.27 -15.05
C PRO A 629 -16.83 -11.69 -14.46
N GLY A 630 -17.05 -12.69 -15.31
CA GLY A 630 -17.22 -14.10 -14.93
C GLY A 630 -18.70 -14.52 -14.94
N PRO A 631 -19.53 -14.15 -13.94
CA PRO A 631 -20.94 -14.54 -13.89
C PRO A 631 -21.80 -13.99 -15.03
N MET A 632 -21.36 -12.96 -15.73
CA MET A 632 -22.08 -12.30 -16.83
C MET A 632 -22.47 -13.25 -17.95
N GLU A 633 -21.70 -14.32 -18.18
CA GLU A 633 -22.01 -15.35 -19.17
C GLU A 633 -23.29 -16.15 -18.82
N GLN A 634 -23.68 -16.16 -17.54
CA GLN A 634 -24.92 -16.83 -17.09
C GLN A 634 -26.19 -15.98 -17.27
N ILE A 635 -26.07 -14.70 -17.62
CA ILE A 635 -27.22 -13.78 -17.78
C ILE A 635 -28.28 -14.35 -18.73
N PRO A 636 -27.97 -14.84 -19.96
CA PRO A 636 -29.00 -15.36 -20.86
C PRO A 636 -29.76 -16.55 -20.27
N ARG A 637 -29.06 -17.43 -19.55
CA ARG A 637 -29.65 -18.59 -18.89
C ARG A 637 -30.56 -18.19 -17.74
N TYR A 638 -30.09 -17.24 -16.89
CA TYR A 638 -30.88 -16.72 -15.78
C TYR A 638 -32.15 -16.02 -16.24
N VAL A 639 -32.05 -15.11 -17.22
CA VAL A 639 -33.23 -14.40 -17.81
C VAL A 639 -34.22 -15.37 -18.41
N LYS A 640 -33.74 -16.39 -19.16
CA LYS A 640 -34.62 -17.44 -19.72
C LYS A 640 -35.33 -18.20 -18.61
N GLY A 641 -34.61 -18.66 -17.58
CA GLY A 641 -35.18 -19.40 -16.46
C GLY A 641 -36.23 -18.61 -15.67
N LYS A 642 -35.99 -17.29 -15.47
CA LYS A 642 -36.95 -16.39 -14.83
C LYS A 642 -38.28 -16.28 -15.65
N HIS A 643 -38.18 -16.10 -16.96
CA HIS A 643 -39.36 -15.90 -17.79
C HIS A 643 -40.05 -17.22 -18.21
N ASP A 644 -39.32 -18.32 -18.16
CA ASP A 644 -39.82 -19.67 -18.46
C ASP A 644 -39.27 -20.68 -17.43
N PRO A 645 -39.84 -20.75 -16.20
CA PRO A 645 -39.38 -21.67 -15.16
C PRO A 645 -39.41 -23.15 -15.59
N ALA A 646 -40.24 -23.52 -16.57
CA ALA A 646 -40.28 -24.89 -17.08
C ALA A 646 -39.02 -25.27 -17.90
N SER A 647 -38.25 -24.27 -18.33
CA SER A 647 -37.01 -24.49 -19.08
C SER A 647 -35.78 -24.73 -18.14
N VAL A 648 -35.95 -24.61 -16.83
CA VAL A 648 -34.85 -24.80 -15.85
C VAL A 648 -34.53 -26.29 -15.74
N VAL A 649 -33.25 -26.61 -15.92
CA VAL A 649 -32.73 -27.97 -15.80
C VAL A 649 -31.62 -27.99 -14.74
N TYR A 650 -31.75 -28.89 -13.76
CA TYR A 650 -30.73 -29.15 -12.76
C TYR A 650 -29.90 -30.36 -13.13
N ALA A 651 -28.57 -30.24 -13.01
CA ALA A 651 -27.65 -31.34 -13.31
C ALA A 651 -27.81 -32.51 -12.34
N HIS A 652 -28.32 -32.27 -11.13
CA HIS A 652 -28.62 -33.28 -10.12
C HIS A 652 -29.80 -32.82 -9.25
N PRO A 653 -30.71 -33.71 -8.80
CA PRO A 653 -31.84 -33.31 -7.94
C PRO A 653 -31.48 -32.57 -6.66
N LEU A 654 -30.32 -32.87 -6.04
CA LEU A 654 -29.85 -32.16 -4.86
C LEU A 654 -29.50 -30.67 -5.10
N LEU A 655 -29.40 -30.26 -6.34
CA LEU A 655 -29.13 -28.86 -6.72
C LEU A 655 -30.39 -27.99 -6.78
N GLU A 656 -31.57 -28.59 -6.89
CA GLU A 656 -32.82 -27.84 -6.95
C GLU A 656 -33.11 -27.00 -5.73
N PRO A 657 -32.94 -27.51 -4.48
CA PRO A 657 -33.12 -26.69 -3.27
C PRO A 657 -32.10 -25.52 -3.18
N ILE A 658 -30.90 -25.69 -3.74
CA ILE A 658 -29.81 -24.69 -3.67
C ILE A 658 -29.94 -23.65 -4.77
N LEU A 659 -30.22 -24.06 -6.00
CA LEU A 659 -30.23 -23.22 -7.20
C LEU A 659 -31.63 -22.80 -7.66
N GLY A 660 -32.67 -23.21 -6.95
CA GLY A 660 -34.05 -22.89 -7.31
C GLY A 660 -34.32 -21.38 -7.34
N THR A 661 -33.84 -20.65 -6.39
CA THR A 661 -33.96 -19.18 -6.29
C THR A 661 -33.20 -18.42 -7.39
N THR A 662 -32.28 -19.09 -8.06
CA THR A 662 -31.44 -18.52 -9.14
C THR A 662 -31.64 -19.24 -10.48
N TYR A 663 -32.77 -19.89 -10.64
CA TYR A 663 -33.20 -20.56 -11.90
C TYR A 663 -32.12 -21.53 -12.46
N GLY A 664 -31.50 -22.30 -11.55
CA GLY A 664 -30.46 -23.28 -11.92
C GLY A 664 -29.10 -22.68 -12.25
N CYS A 665 -28.88 -21.39 -12.01
CA CYS A 665 -27.61 -20.73 -12.19
C CYS A 665 -26.85 -20.63 -10.86
N MET A 666 -25.53 -20.88 -10.87
CA MET A 666 -24.65 -20.56 -9.75
C MET A 666 -24.31 -19.05 -9.79
N VAL A 667 -24.84 -18.30 -8.84
CA VAL A 667 -24.68 -16.84 -8.76
C VAL A 667 -23.88 -16.44 -7.52
N TYR A 668 -24.11 -17.12 -6.38
CA TYR A 668 -23.56 -16.77 -5.08
C TYR A 668 -22.51 -17.76 -4.63
N GLN A 669 -21.52 -17.29 -3.86
CA GLN A 669 -20.49 -18.15 -3.28
C GLN A 669 -21.08 -19.16 -2.29
N GLU A 670 -22.12 -18.76 -1.54
CA GLU A 670 -22.86 -19.63 -0.65
C GLU A 670 -23.38 -20.86 -1.38
N GLN A 671 -23.95 -20.66 -2.56
CA GLN A 671 -24.43 -21.76 -3.39
C GLN A 671 -23.32 -22.74 -3.76
N VAL A 672 -22.11 -22.23 -4.08
CA VAL A 672 -20.96 -23.10 -4.37
C VAL A 672 -20.59 -23.96 -3.15
N MET A 673 -20.56 -23.34 -1.96
CA MET A 673 -20.24 -24.05 -0.71
C MET A 673 -21.32 -25.10 -0.39
N GLU A 674 -22.59 -24.74 -0.52
CA GLU A 674 -23.72 -25.64 -0.30
C GLU A 674 -23.73 -26.81 -1.29
N ILE A 675 -23.40 -26.55 -2.58
CA ILE A 675 -23.26 -27.59 -3.60
C ILE A 675 -22.18 -28.59 -3.23
N VAL A 676 -20.99 -28.10 -2.83
CA VAL A 676 -19.88 -28.97 -2.42
C VAL A 676 -20.32 -29.82 -1.23
N ARG A 677 -20.94 -29.21 -0.22
CA ARG A 677 -21.46 -29.95 0.95
C ARG A 677 -22.53 -30.98 0.60
N ALA A 678 -23.45 -30.65 -0.30
CA ALA A 678 -24.53 -31.52 -0.68
C ALA A 678 -24.09 -32.71 -1.56
N LEU A 679 -23.05 -32.53 -2.38
CA LEU A 679 -22.57 -33.55 -3.32
C LEU A 679 -21.37 -34.36 -2.81
N ALA A 680 -20.53 -33.76 -1.96
CA ALA A 680 -19.29 -34.41 -1.48
C ALA A 680 -19.36 -34.85 0.00
N GLY A 681 -20.37 -34.47 0.76
CA GLY A 681 -20.62 -34.86 2.15
C GLY A 681 -20.07 -33.86 3.13
#